data_b485ec539307749f5020f5160b1dab9f
#
_entry.id   b485ec539307749f5020f5160b1dab9f
#
_cell.length_a   1.000
_cell.length_b   1.000
_cell.length_c   1.000
_cell.angle_alpha   90.00
_cell.angle_beta   90.00
_cell.angle_gamma   90.00
#
_symmetry.space_group_name_H-M   'P 1'
#
loop_
_entity.id
_entity.type
_entity.pdbx_description
1 polymer ?
#
loop_
_entity_poly.entity_id
_entity_poly.type
_entity_poly.pdbx_seq_one_letter_code
_entity_poly.pdbx_strand_id
1 'polypeptide(L)'
;MCLNNLFSILCLIFVVSFRFVSTQKCGDSMFFRPNGTYDTNRRLVLSTLASNVSSRKDRFYNVSVGEEGPGRIYALGLCIPETDPKVCSDCIQAASEGLLKNCPNQTDSFDWRGDKTLCFVRYTNSSFFNKIDLEPTLTFYNMRRFRGDLTNYNRTWDALMKFMITRVGQLKYLADVSPEIGSDRIYTLMQCIPGISSSDCETCIDLSVRNYQRCCSSFVGGVVAKPVCFFRWDGYDYLGAFGNTQSSPPQESQPMPLPPPPDGKKISTGAIVGIVVSAVTLVVLLTLGLVIWKRRQSYKTLNPQTDDDMISPQSLQFDFATIEAATDKFSSNNKLGQGGFGDVYKGMLPNETEIAVKRLSRNSGQGTQEFKNEVVIVAKLQHKNLVRLLGFCLERDEKILVYEFVPNKSLDYFLFDPTKKSQLDWKRRYNIIGGITRGLLYLHQDSRLTIIHRDIKASNILIDADMNPKIADFGMARNFRVDQTEDNTGRVVGTFGYMPPEYVTHGQFSTKSDVYSFGVLVLEIVCGKKNSSFYQIDDSGGNLVTHVWRLWNNDSPLDLIDPGIKESYDHDEVIRCIHIGILCVQETPADRPAMSTIFQMLTNSYITLPVPRPPGFFFRNRQNLDPLTYGSEPGQSNSMSVPYSRDSESNTIVTPR
;
A
#
# COMPACT_ATOMS: atom_id res chain seq x y z
N MET A 1 28.95 -35.68 -7.38
CA MET A 1 28.70 -35.53 -5.93
C MET A 1 28.83 -34.10 -5.40
N CYS A 2 29.59 -33.20 -6.01
CA CYS A 2 29.71 -31.79 -5.54
C CYS A 2 28.52 -30.86 -5.86
N LEU A 3 27.75 -31.11 -6.93
CA LEU A 3 26.64 -30.23 -7.33
C LEU A 3 25.40 -30.34 -6.41
N ASN A 4 25.12 -31.53 -5.87
CA ASN A 4 23.99 -31.73 -4.97
C ASN A 4 24.17 -31.08 -3.58
N ASN A 5 25.39 -30.94 -3.11
CA ASN A 5 25.69 -30.27 -1.83
C ASN A 5 25.59 -28.74 -1.95
N LEU A 6 25.92 -28.16 -3.11
CA LEU A 6 25.78 -26.71 -3.33
C LEU A 6 24.28 -26.29 -3.40
N PHE A 7 23.43 -27.13 -4.00
CA PHE A 7 21.99 -26.91 -4.07
C PHE A 7 21.33 -27.02 -2.70
N SER A 8 21.76 -27.98 -1.86
CA SER A 8 21.28 -28.13 -0.49
C SER A 8 21.71 -26.97 0.41
N ILE A 9 22.93 -26.44 0.23
CA ILE A 9 23.41 -25.26 0.98
C ILE A 9 22.71 -23.99 0.52
N LEU A 10 22.43 -23.82 -0.78
CA LEU A 10 21.64 -22.71 -1.31
C LEU A 10 20.17 -22.79 -0.87
N CYS A 11 19.55 -23.96 -0.81
CA CYS A 11 18.22 -24.15 -0.22
C CYS A 11 18.19 -23.85 1.28
N LEU A 12 19.23 -24.25 2.04
CA LEU A 12 19.33 -23.92 3.46
C LEU A 12 19.50 -22.40 3.70
N ILE A 13 20.26 -21.70 2.85
CA ILE A 13 20.42 -20.24 2.93
C ILE A 13 19.10 -19.53 2.56
N PHE A 14 18.32 -20.05 1.61
CA PHE A 14 17.01 -19.50 1.25
C PHE A 14 15.94 -19.74 2.32
N VAL A 15 15.98 -20.87 3.05
CA VAL A 15 15.05 -21.17 4.13
C VAL A 15 15.32 -20.35 5.39
N VAL A 16 16.56 -19.87 5.60
CA VAL A 16 16.93 -19.03 6.75
C VAL A 16 16.51 -17.55 6.57
N SER A 17 16.22 -17.10 5.35
CA SER A 17 15.96 -15.68 5.06
C SER A 17 14.53 -15.19 5.37
N PHE A 18 13.61 -16.04 5.82
CA PHE A 18 12.20 -15.68 6.04
C PHE A 18 11.75 -15.68 7.52
N ARG A 19 12.65 -15.52 8.49
CA ARG A 19 12.28 -15.54 9.91
C ARG A 19 12.04 -14.17 10.56
N PHE A 20 12.29 -13.06 9.87
CA PHE A 20 12.10 -11.73 10.46
C PHE A 20 10.73 -11.17 10.11
N VAL A 21 9.82 -11.11 11.07
CA VAL A 21 8.61 -10.29 10.99
C VAL A 21 8.91 -9.00 11.75
N SER A 22 9.08 -7.90 11.02
CA SER A 22 9.10 -6.55 11.59
C SER A 22 7.89 -5.81 11.07
N THR A 23 7.01 -5.38 11.97
CA THR A 23 5.81 -4.59 11.66
C THR A 23 6.02 -3.16 12.13
N GLN A 24 7.05 -2.51 11.56
CA GLN A 24 7.40 -1.15 11.90
C GLN A 24 6.47 -0.16 11.20
N LYS A 25 5.94 0.82 11.96
CA LYS A 25 5.17 1.94 11.44
C LYS A 25 5.68 3.25 12.01
N CYS A 26 5.97 4.19 11.11
CA CYS A 26 6.22 5.59 11.45
C CYS A 26 4.92 6.38 11.36
N GLY A 27 4.66 7.28 12.29
CA GLY A 27 3.49 8.15 12.28
C GLY A 27 3.49 9.09 11.06
N ASP A 28 2.31 9.34 10.51
CA ASP A 28 2.17 10.09 9.25
C ASP A 28 1.78 11.57 9.44
N SER A 29 1.40 11.98 10.66
CA SER A 29 0.70 13.25 10.87
C SER A 29 1.46 14.33 11.64
N MET A 30 2.47 13.98 12.42
CA MET A 30 3.20 14.95 13.27
C MET A 30 4.71 14.72 13.22
N PHE A 31 5.46 15.82 13.07
CA PHE A 31 6.91 15.77 12.92
C PHE A 31 7.57 16.73 13.92
N PHE A 32 8.73 16.31 14.44
CA PHE A 32 9.58 17.16 15.28
C PHE A 32 10.78 17.69 14.50
N ARG A 33 11.41 18.73 15.04
CA ARG A 33 12.65 19.28 14.47
C ARG A 33 13.83 18.38 14.85
N PRO A 34 14.64 17.89 13.90
CA PRO A 34 15.86 17.13 14.19
C PRO A 34 16.79 17.93 15.13
N ASN A 35 17.43 17.22 16.06
CA ASN A 35 18.30 17.78 17.11
C ASN A 35 17.60 18.74 18.10
N GLY A 36 16.26 18.81 18.09
CA GLY A 36 15.48 19.52 19.10
C GLY A 36 15.32 18.71 20.40
N THR A 37 14.68 19.32 21.42
CA THR A 37 14.47 18.69 22.74
C THR A 37 13.75 17.35 22.62
N TYR A 38 12.74 17.23 21.76
CA TYR A 38 12.03 15.97 21.52
C TYR A 38 12.96 14.88 20.97
N ASP A 39 13.79 15.20 19.97
CA ASP A 39 14.73 14.23 19.38
C ASP A 39 15.80 13.76 20.39
N THR A 40 16.31 14.70 21.20
CA THR A 40 17.26 14.40 22.27
C THR A 40 16.64 13.43 23.30
N ASN A 41 15.44 13.72 23.77
CA ASN A 41 14.71 12.86 24.70
C ASN A 41 14.38 11.51 24.08
N ARG A 42 13.99 11.45 22.79
CA ARG A 42 13.72 10.23 22.06
C ARG A 42 14.96 9.32 21.99
N ARG A 43 16.10 9.88 21.60
CA ARG A 43 17.37 9.12 21.54
C ARG A 43 17.77 8.59 22.90
N LEU A 44 17.66 9.42 23.94
CA LEU A 44 17.96 9.02 25.31
C LEU A 44 17.08 7.85 25.76
N VAL A 45 15.77 7.95 25.58
CA VAL A 45 14.84 6.90 26.01
C VAL A 45 15.08 5.61 25.24
N LEU A 46 15.16 5.66 23.91
CA LEU A 46 15.33 4.46 23.07
C LEU A 46 16.69 3.78 23.28
N SER A 47 17.74 4.51 23.64
CA SER A 47 19.06 3.92 23.97
C SER A 47 19.08 3.16 25.31
N THR A 48 18.21 3.50 26.25
CA THR A 48 18.14 2.87 27.58
C THR A 48 17.02 1.83 27.72
N LEU A 49 16.12 1.78 26.74
CA LEU A 49 14.91 0.96 26.83
C LEU A 49 15.21 -0.53 26.93
N ALA A 50 16.18 -1.03 26.16
CA ALA A 50 16.56 -2.44 26.13
C ALA A 50 17.03 -2.96 27.50
N SER A 51 17.90 -2.22 28.19
CA SER A 51 18.38 -2.57 29.53
C SER A 51 17.26 -2.51 30.58
N ASN A 52 16.40 -1.49 30.49
CA ASN A 52 15.30 -1.31 31.43
C ASN A 52 14.24 -2.42 31.32
N VAL A 53 13.86 -2.83 30.08
CA VAL A 53 12.91 -3.93 29.85
C VAL A 53 13.48 -5.27 30.29
N SER A 54 14.74 -5.58 29.92
CA SER A 54 15.35 -6.88 30.18
C SER A 54 15.65 -7.12 31.65
N SER A 55 15.88 -6.06 32.44
CA SER A 55 16.11 -6.17 33.89
C SER A 55 14.85 -6.51 34.70
N ARG A 56 13.67 -6.31 34.16
CA ARG A 56 12.39 -6.53 34.84
C ARG A 56 11.91 -7.97 34.64
N LYS A 57 11.29 -8.54 35.68
CA LYS A 57 10.71 -9.90 35.60
C LYS A 57 9.51 -9.96 34.64
N ASP A 58 8.71 -8.91 34.61
CA ASP A 58 7.52 -8.78 33.74
C ASP A 58 7.84 -8.45 32.31
N ARG A 59 9.13 -8.24 31.95
CA ARG A 59 9.59 -7.89 30.61
C ARG A 59 8.86 -6.69 30.01
N PHE A 60 8.45 -5.75 30.85
CA PHE A 60 7.76 -4.54 30.48
C PHE A 60 8.36 -3.31 31.15
N TYR A 61 8.55 -2.25 30.41
CA TYR A 61 8.98 -0.95 30.93
C TYR A 61 8.33 0.18 30.16
N ASN A 62 7.85 1.19 30.89
CA ASN A 62 7.35 2.42 30.31
C ASN A 62 8.01 3.63 30.98
N VAL A 63 8.09 4.73 30.26
CA VAL A 63 8.74 5.95 30.73
C VAL A 63 8.18 7.17 30.02
N SER A 64 8.17 8.31 30.74
CA SER A 64 8.00 9.62 30.13
C SER A 64 9.17 10.52 30.48
N VAL A 65 9.69 11.26 29.52
CA VAL A 65 10.85 12.17 29.67
C VAL A 65 10.53 13.53 29.07
N GLY A 66 11.02 14.60 29.71
CA GLY A 66 10.78 15.98 29.34
C GLY A 66 9.67 16.64 30.15
N GLU A 67 9.70 17.97 30.21
CA GLU A 67 8.66 18.80 30.84
C GLU A 67 7.37 18.77 29.98
N GLU A 68 6.24 19.16 30.58
CA GLU A 68 4.97 19.26 29.86
C GLU A 68 5.08 20.24 28.68
N GLY A 69 4.79 19.75 27.47
CA GLY A 69 4.91 20.52 26.25
C GLY A 69 5.45 19.72 25.06
N PRO A 70 5.84 20.39 23.98
CA PRO A 70 6.20 19.75 22.71
C PRO A 70 7.50 18.93 22.76
N GLY A 71 8.28 19.04 23.84
CA GLY A 71 9.50 18.25 24.05
C GLY A 71 9.30 16.95 24.84
N ARG A 72 8.09 16.73 25.39
CA ARG A 72 7.81 15.53 26.20
C ARG A 72 7.61 14.30 25.34
N ILE A 73 8.20 13.19 25.74
CA ILE A 73 8.06 11.89 25.09
C ILE A 73 7.54 10.85 26.07
N TYR A 74 6.68 9.99 25.57
CA TYR A 74 6.23 8.75 26.22
C TYR A 74 6.76 7.58 25.42
N ALA A 75 7.35 6.60 26.08
CA ALA A 75 7.83 5.41 25.42
C ALA A 75 7.57 4.16 26.25
N LEU A 76 7.43 3.03 25.58
CA LEU A 76 7.33 1.73 26.22
C LEU A 76 8.08 0.67 25.41
N GLY A 77 8.54 -0.35 26.13
CA GLY A 77 9.06 -1.58 25.56
C GLY A 77 8.49 -2.79 26.29
N LEU A 78 8.26 -3.87 25.56
CA LEU A 78 7.87 -5.14 26.14
C LEU A 78 8.40 -6.32 25.32
N CYS A 79 8.62 -7.46 25.97
CA CYS A 79 8.76 -8.76 25.33
C CYS A 79 7.67 -9.71 25.83
N ILE A 80 7.45 -10.83 25.14
CA ILE A 80 6.57 -11.88 25.68
C ILE A 80 7.10 -12.37 27.04
N PRO A 81 6.22 -12.76 27.96
CA PRO A 81 6.63 -13.27 29.28
C PRO A 81 7.67 -14.41 29.20
N GLU A 82 8.49 -14.53 30.24
CA GLU A 82 9.50 -15.57 30.36
C GLU A 82 10.62 -15.57 29.31
N THR A 83 10.66 -14.62 28.41
CA THR A 83 11.78 -14.47 27.47
C THR A 83 13.10 -14.28 28.21
N ASP A 84 14.15 -14.97 27.75
CA ASP A 84 15.51 -14.78 28.26
C ASP A 84 15.91 -13.30 28.24
N PRO A 85 16.50 -12.74 29.30
CA PRO A 85 16.85 -11.32 29.40
C PRO A 85 17.68 -10.80 28.23
N LYS A 86 18.65 -11.62 27.78
CA LYS A 86 19.52 -11.23 26.65
C LYS A 86 18.78 -11.22 25.34
N VAL A 87 17.93 -12.22 25.07
CA VAL A 87 17.11 -12.31 23.88
C VAL A 87 16.11 -11.16 23.81
N CYS A 88 15.50 -10.79 24.93
CA CYS A 88 14.62 -9.63 25.05
C CYS A 88 15.39 -8.33 24.79
N SER A 89 16.56 -8.15 25.43
CA SER A 89 17.41 -6.95 25.23
C SER A 89 17.81 -6.77 23.77
N ASP A 90 18.29 -7.84 23.11
CA ASP A 90 18.71 -7.81 21.71
C ASP A 90 17.54 -7.44 20.78
N CYS A 91 16.32 -7.94 21.07
CA CYS A 91 15.10 -7.63 20.31
C CYS A 91 14.68 -6.15 20.46
N ILE A 92 14.60 -5.64 21.70
CA ILE A 92 14.24 -4.24 22.01
C ILE A 92 15.27 -3.28 21.42
N GLN A 93 16.55 -3.60 21.51
CA GLN A 93 17.62 -2.80 20.93
C GLN A 93 17.45 -2.69 19.42
N ALA A 94 17.25 -3.82 18.73
CA ALA A 94 17.08 -3.86 17.29
C ALA A 94 15.80 -3.11 16.82
N ALA A 95 14.71 -3.17 17.60
CA ALA A 95 13.50 -2.38 17.34
C ALA A 95 13.75 -0.87 17.54
N SER A 96 14.42 -0.48 18.62
CA SER A 96 14.77 0.91 18.92
C SER A 96 15.67 1.53 17.86
N GLU A 97 16.72 0.83 17.42
CA GLU A 97 17.61 1.24 16.33
C GLU A 97 16.86 1.35 14.99
N GLY A 98 15.96 0.39 14.71
CA GLY A 98 15.09 0.43 13.55
C GLY A 98 14.21 1.68 13.51
N LEU A 99 13.57 2.02 14.63
CA LEU A 99 12.76 3.23 14.77
C LEU A 99 13.57 4.51 14.63
N LEU A 100 14.78 4.58 15.22
CA LEU A 100 15.66 5.74 15.07
C LEU A 100 16.11 5.95 13.63
N LYS A 101 16.36 4.87 12.89
CA LYS A 101 16.86 4.91 11.51
C LYS A 101 15.77 5.20 10.48
N ASN A 102 14.62 4.53 10.61
CA ASN A 102 13.58 4.53 9.59
C ASN A 102 12.50 5.58 9.84
N CYS A 103 12.36 6.06 11.10
CA CYS A 103 11.42 7.11 11.48
C CYS A 103 12.20 8.34 11.99
N PRO A 104 12.89 9.09 11.11
CA PRO A 104 13.90 10.09 11.53
C PRO A 104 13.33 11.29 12.27
N ASN A 105 12.07 11.68 12.00
CA ASN A 105 11.47 12.92 12.52
C ASN A 105 9.99 12.80 12.94
N GLN A 106 9.42 11.60 12.98
CA GLN A 106 8.04 11.36 13.39
C GLN A 106 7.89 11.39 14.92
N THR A 107 6.78 12.02 15.42
CA THR A 107 6.49 12.12 16.85
C THR A 107 5.79 10.90 17.45
N ASP A 108 5.26 10.01 16.64
CA ASP A 108 4.68 8.73 17.05
C ASP A 108 5.18 7.62 16.12
N SER A 109 5.63 6.50 16.68
CA SER A 109 6.06 5.36 15.91
C SER A 109 6.15 4.11 16.77
N PHE A 110 5.93 2.94 16.15
CA PHE A 110 6.05 1.66 16.84
C PHE A 110 6.66 0.57 15.94
N ASP A 111 7.21 -0.48 16.60
CA ASP A 111 7.72 -1.68 15.95
C ASP A 111 7.35 -2.91 16.78
N TRP A 112 6.53 -3.82 16.21
CA TRP A 112 6.42 -5.19 16.68
C TRP A 112 7.42 -6.03 15.92
N ARG A 113 8.39 -6.56 16.63
CA ARG A 113 9.48 -7.34 16.03
C ARG A 113 9.47 -8.76 16.55
N GLY A 114 9.60 -9.72 15.62
CA GLY A 114 9.65 -11.14 15.94
C GLY A 114 10.80 -11.84 15.22
N ASP A 115 11.71 -12.47 16.00
CA ASP A 115 12.76 -13.37 15.50
C ASP A 115 12.83 -14.60 16.43
N LYS A 116 13.59 -14.50 17.51
CA LYS A 116 13.67 -15.52 18.57
C LYS A 116 12.61 -15.34 19.64
N THR A 117 12.08 -14.14 19.77
CA THR A 117 10.98 -13.75 20.65
C THR A 117 10.18 -12.65 19.97
N LEU A 118 8.97 -12.36 20.46
CA LEU A 118 8.24 -11.15 20.10
C LEU A 118 8.60 -10.03 21.07
N CYS A 119 8.97 -8.86 20.54
CA CYS A 119 9.09 -7.64 21.33
C CYS A 119 8.38 -6.48 20.67
N PHE A 120 8.08 -5.45 21.45
CA PHE A 120 7.41 -4.24 21.03
C PHE A 120 8.12 -3.01 21.58
N VAL A 121 8.29 -2.00 20.72
CA VAL A 121 8.76 -0.68 21.11
C VAL A 121 7.82 0.36 20.50
N ARG A 122 7.36 1.31 21.31
CA ARG A 122 6.61 2.48 20.88
C ARG A 122 7.13 3.74 21.54
N TYR A 123 7.15 4.85 20.81
CA TYR A 123 7.30 6.20 21.37
C TYR A 123 6.27 7.13 20.76
N THR A 124 5.84 8.15 21.52
CA THR A 124 4.88 9.15 21.09
C THR A 124 4.98 10.45 21.92
N ASN A 125 4.46 11.55 21.40
CA ASN A 125 4.37 12.83 22.10
C ASN A 125 3.12 12.98 22.98
N SER A 126 2.22 12.00 22.97
CA SER A 126 0.99 11.98 23.78
C SER A 126 0.90 10.72 24.61
N SER A 127 0.30 10.80 25.81
CA SER A 127 0.10 9.61 26.65
C SER A 127 -0.83 8.63 25.95
N PHE A 128 -0.40 7.37 25.85
CA PHE A 128 -1.18 6.23 25.34
C PHE A 128 -1.73 5.33 26.45
N PHE A 129 -1.48 5.65 27.70
CA PHE A 129 -1.99 4.87 28.84
C PHE A 129 -3.50 5.06 28.98
N ASN A 130 -4.21 3.96 29.24
CA ASN A 130 -5.66 3.89 29.34
C ASN A 130 -6.41 4.45 28.10
N LYS A 131 -5.78 4.39 26.93
CA LYS A 131 -6.40 4.74 25.66
C LYS A 131 -6.33 3.55 24.71
N ILE A 132 -7.46 3.24 24.08
CA ILE A 132 -7.49 2.28 22.99
C ILE A 132 -7.11 2.99 21.70
N ASP A 133 -5.98 2.59 21.12
CA ASP A 133 -5.45 3.11 19.86
C ASP A 133 -5.42 1.96 18.84
N LEU A 134 -6.36 1.96 17.92
CA LEU A 134 -6.61 0.85 17.00
C LEU A 134 -6.01 1.07 15.61
N GLU A 135 -5.58 2.29 15.31
CA GLU A 135 -4.99 2.62 14.01
C GLU A 135 -3.58 3.21 14.18
N PRO A 136 -2.66 2.97 13.24
CA PRO A 136 -2.84 2.18 12.02
C PRO A 136 -2.85 0.66 12.26
N THR A 137 -3.60 -0.06 11.43
CA THR A 137 -3.60 -1.53 11.39
C THR A 137 -2.65 -2.03 10.31
N LEU A 138 -1.69 -2.87 10.67
CA LEU A 138 -0.78 -3.53 9.74
C LEU A 138 -1.17 -5.01 9.63
N THR A 139 -1.48 -5.48 8.42
CA THR A 139 -1.87 -6.88 8.18
C THR A 139 -0.92 -7.51 7.15
N PHE A 140 -0.34 -8.65 7.51
CA PHE A 140 0.50 -9.48 6.65
C PHE A 140 -0.01 -10.91 6.70
N TYR A 141 0.05 -11.64 5.60
CA TYR A 141 -0.40 -13.03 5.53
C TYR A 141 0.52 -13.87 4.66
N ASN A 142 0.58 -15.16 5.01
CA ASN A 142 1.29 -16.17 4.24
C ASN A 142 0.42 -16.56 3.02
N MET A 143 0.97 -16.51 1.82
CA MET A 143 0.24 -16.84 0.58
C MET A 143 -0.10 -18.33 0.46
N ARG A 144 0.36 -19.21 1.37
CA ARG A 144 0.00 -20.62 1.39
C ARG A 144 -1.46 -20.78 1.86
N ARG A 145 -2.29 -21.38 1.04
CA ARG A 145 -3.66 -21.72 1.40
C ARG A 145 -3.74 -23.10 2.07
N PHE A 146 -4.68 -23.24 2.98
CA PHE A 146 -5.01 -24.53 3.57
C PHE A 146 -5.55 -25.48 2.48
N ARG A 147 -5.07 -26.74 2.48
CA ARG A 147 -5.39 -27.74 1.45
C ARG A 147 -6.29 -28.88 1.95
N GLY A 148 -6.86 -28.77 3.16
CA GLY A 148 -7.71 -29.77 3.78
C GLY A 148 -9.20 -29.41 3.78
N ASP A 149 -9.95 -30.04 4.67
CA ASP A 149 -11.36 -29.74 4.91
C ASP A 149 -11.52 -28.35 5.55
N LEU A 150 -11.90 -27.36 4.74
CA LEU A 150 -12.12 -25.98 5.17
C LEU A 150 -13.22 -25.85 6.22
N THR A 151 -14.22 -26.74 6.22
CA THR A 151 -15.32 -26.70 7.20
C THR A 151 -14.79 -27.05 8.59
N ASN A 152 -13.98 -28.09 8.68
CA ASN A 152 -13.33 -28.50 9.92
C ASN A 152 -12.29 -27.46 10.37
N TYR A 153 -11.51 -26.91 9.43
CA TYR A 153 -10.56 -25.83 9.72
C TYR A 153 -11.27 -24.61 10.33
N ASN A 154 -12.31 -24.11 9.69
CA ASN A 154 -13.06 -22.95 10.17
C ASN A 154 -13.71 -23.20 11.53
N ARG A 155 -14.28 -24.39 11.78
CA ARG A 155 -14.85 -24.73 13.08
C ARG A 155 -13.78 -24.72 14.18
N THR A 156 -12.62 -25.31 13.93
CA THR A 156 -11.51 -25.34 14.88
C THR A 156 -10.94 -23.95 15.11
N TRP A 157 -10.81 -23.15 14.04
CA TRP A 157 -10.43 -21.75 14.09
C TRP A 157 -11.36 -20.95 14.99
N ASP A 158 -12.67 -21.00 14.75
CA ASP A 158 -13.65 -20.20 15.51
C ASP A 158 -13.66 -20.59 17.00
N ALA A 159 -13.53 -21.87 17.30
CA ALA A 159 -13.43 -22.36 18.67
C ALA A 159 -12.17 -21.84 19.38
N LEU A 160 -11.00 -21.92 18.72
CA LEU A 160 -9.73 -21.43 19.23
C LEU A 160 -9.76 -19.90 19.43
N MET A 161 -10.20 -19.14 18.44
CA MET A 161 -10.27 -17.67 18.52
C MET A 161 -11.20 -17.22 19.65
N LYS A 162 -12.40 -17.79 19.76
CA LYS A 162 -13.35 -17.48 20.83
C LYS A 162 -12.76 -17.72 22.21
N PHE A 163 -12.07 -18.85 22.38
CA PHE A 163 -11.40 -19.18 23.64
C PHE A 163 -10.28 -18.19 23.96
N MET A 164 -9.41 -17.90 22.99
CA MET A 164 -8.23 -17.05 23.21
C MET A 164 -8.59 -15.59 23.45
N ILE A 165 -9.54 -15.02 22.69
CA ILE A 165 -9.98 -13.63 22.82
C ILE A 165 -10.47 -13.35 24.24
N THR A 166 -11.30 -14.22 24.79
CA THR A 166 -11.83 -14.05 26.16
C THR A 166 -10.73 -14.08 27.23
N ARG A 167 -9.69 -14.89 27.04
CA ARG A 167 -8.62 -15.06 28.03
C ARG A 167 -7.52 -14.00 27.93
N VAL A 168 -7.16 -13.57 26.71
CA VAL A 168 -6.08 -12.60 26.51
C VAL A 168 -6.38 -11.24 27.15
N GLY A 169 -7.66 -10.85 27.26
CA GLY A 169 -8.08 -9.64 27.96
C GLY A 169 -7.57 -9.59 29.40
N GLN A 170 -7.60 -10.71 30.11
CA GLN A 170 -7.11 -10.82 31.49
C GLN A 170 -5.59 -11.02 31.56
N LEU A 171 -5.05 -11.91 30.71
CA LEU A 171 -3.64 -12.33 30.75
C LEU A 171 -2.69 -11.35 30.05
N LYS A 172 -3.21 -10.52 29.10
CA LYS A 172 -2.46 -9.63 28.20
C LYS A 172 -1.54 -10.34 27.21
N TYR A 173 -1.25 -11.60 27.41
CA TYR A 173 -0.48 -12.50 26.54
C TYR A 173 -1.09 -13.90 26.59
N LEU A 174 -1.23 -14.51 25.43
CA LEU A 174 -1.65 -15.90 25.31
C LEU A 174 -1.08 -16.51 24.01
N ALA A 175 -0.44 -17.66 24.13
CA ALA A 175 -0.06 -18.50 23.00
C ALA A 175 -0.72 -19.87 23.18
N ASP A 176 -1.36 -20.39 22.14
CA ASP A 176 -2.05 -21.68 22.18
C ASP A 176 -2.04 -22.37 20.81
N VAL A 177 -2.25 -23.68 20.82
CA VAL A 177 -2.21 -24.54 19.64
C VAL A 177 -3.52 -25.30 19.51
N SER A 178 -4.10 -25.30 18.31
CA SER A 178 -5.31 -26.08 18.02
C SER A 178 -5.07 -27.59 18.13
N PRO A 179 -6.14 -28.38 18.30
CA PRO A 179 -6.11 -29.80 17.95
C PRO A 179 -5.65 -30.02 16.51
N GLU A 180 -5.25 -31.24 16.18
CA GLU A 180 -4.88 -31.60 14.80
C GLU A 180 -6.07 -31.51 13.84
N ILE A 181 -5.81 -30.90 12.68
CA ILE A 181 -6.76 -30.77 11.57
C ILE A 181 -6.13 -31.49 10.38
N GLY A 182 -6.37 -32.81 10.28
CA GLY A 182 -5.61 -33.64 9.36
C GLY A 182 -4.15 -33.78 9.81
N SER A 183 -3.23 -33.28 9.01
CA SER A 183 -1.79 -33.19 9.33
C SER A 183 -1.33 -31.83 9.86
N ASP A 184 -2.23 -30.88 9.96
CA ASP A 184 -1.90 -29.49 10.29
C ASP A 184 -2.43 -29.09 11.69
N ARG A 185 -1.83 -28.06 12.26
CA ARG A 185 -2.26 -27.39 13.51
C ARG A 185 -2.24 -25.89 13.31
N ILE A 186 -3.02 -25.17 14.10
CA ILE A 186 -3.01 -23.70 14.12
C ILE A 186 -2.30 -23.24 15.39
N TYR A 187 -1.13 -22.64 15.22
CA TYR A 187 -0.38 -22.00 16.29
C TYR A 187 -0.79 -20.55 16.36
N THR A 188 -1.27 -20.08 17.50
CA THR A 188 -1.81 -18.73 17.65
C THR A 188 -1.20 -18.01 18.84
N LEU A 189 -0.79 -16.75 18.62
CA LEU A 189 -0.25 -15.86 19.64
C LEU A 189 -1.02 -14.53 19.63
N MET A 190 -1.46 -14.12 20.80
CA MET A 190 -2.14 -12.84 21.06
C MET A 190 -1.40 -12.09 22.17
N GLN A 191 -1.11 -10.81 21.92
CA GLN A 191 -0.42 -9.93 22.88
C GLN A 191 -1.07 -8.57 22.91
N CYS A 192 -1.36 -8.06 24.09
CA CYS A 192 -1.74 -6.65 24.32
C CYS A 192 -0.64 -5.93 25.11
N ILE A 193 -0.53 -4.63 24.97
CA ILE A 193 0.36 -3.85 25.83
C ILE A 193 -0.20 -3.82 27.26
N PRO A 194 0.64 -3.91 28.30
CA PRO A 194 0.22 -3.63 29.66
C PRO A 194 -0.29 -2.18 29.79
N GLY A 195 -1.29 -1.96 30.64
CA GLY A 195 -1.85 -0.62 30.89
C GLY A 195 -3.10 -0.26 30.08
N ILE A 196 -3.61 -1.17 29.22
CA ILE A 196 -4.98 -1.07 28.68
C ILE A 196 -5.94 -1.96 29.47
N SER A 197 -7.23 -1.62 29.46
CA SER A 197 -8.26 -2.42 30.16
C SER A 197 -8.39 -3.84 29.56
N SER A 198 -8.99 -4.77 30.28
CA SER A 198 -9.27 -6.12 29.74
C SER A 198 -10.22 -6.04 28.55
N SER A 199 -11.25 -5.21 28.65
CA SER A 199 -12.23 -4.98 27.58
C SER A 199 -11.59 -4.37 26.32
N ASP A 200 -10.65 -3.42 26.47
CA ASP A 200 -9.96 -2.79 25.33
C ASP A 200 -9.01 -3.79 24.65
N CYS A 201 -8.36 -4.64 25.43
CA CYS A 201 -7.53 -5.72 24.89
C CYS A 201 -8.38 -6.71 24.08
N GLU A 202 -9.48 -7.20 24.63
CA GLU A 202 -10.43 -8.09 23.94
C GLU A 202 -10.97 -7.44 22.65
N THR A 203 -11.35 -6.16 22.70
CA THR A 203 -11.82 -5.41 21.54
C THR A 203 -10.75 -5.30 20.46
N CYS A 204 -9.51 -4.97 20.83
CA CYS A 204 -8.40 -4.85 19.88
C CYS A 204 -8.09 -6.17 19.18
N ILE A 205 -8.03 -7.27 19.93
CA ILE A 205 -7.76 -8.60 19.38
C ILE A 205 -8.93 -9.11 18.54
N ASP A 206 -10.18 -8.94 18.99
CA ASP A 206 -11.37 -9.34 18.24
C ASP A 206 -11.46 -8.61 16.88
N LEU A 207 -11.19 -7.30 16.85
CA LEU A 207 -11.09 -6.56 15.60
C LEU A 207 -9.95 -7.07 14.71
N SER A 208 -8.81 -7.47 15.29
CA SER A 208 -7.69 -8.02 14.55
C SER A 208 -8.03 -9.38 13.91
N VAL A 209 -8.72 -10.25 14.64
CA VAL A 209 -9.20 -11.54 14.13
C VAL A 209 -10.24 -11.34 13.01
N ARG A 210 -11.18 -10.42 13.19
CA ARG A 210 -12.18 -10.09 12.15
C ARG A 210 -11.55 -9.46 10.91
N ASN A 211 -10.52 -8.63 11.05
CA ASN A 211 -9.79 -8.08 9.92
C ASN A 211 -9.14 -9.19 9.09
N TYR A 212 -8.54 -10.18 9.77
CA TYR A 212 -8.03 -11.37 9.09
C TYR A 212 -9.13 -12.15 8.37
N GLN A 213 -10.23 -12.47 9.04
CA GLN A 213 -11.30 -13.28 8.46
C GLN A 213 -11.88 -12.66 7.18
N ARG A 214 -11.96 -11.33 7.11
CA ARG A 214 -12.47 -10.62 5.93
C ARG A 214 -11.54 -10.69 4.72
N CYS A 215 -10.22 -10.63 4.91
CA CYS A 215 -9.27 -10.61 3.81
C CYS A 215 -8.72 -11.99 3.45
N CYS A 216 -8.58 -12.87 4.45
CA CYS A 216 -7.50 -13.84 4.39
C CYS A 216 -7.87 -15.22 4.98
N SER A 217 -9.15 -15.53 5.19
CA SER A 217 -9.68 -16.70 5.92
C SER A 217 -9.22 -18.07 5.42
N SER A 218 -8.65 -18.17 4.22
CA SER A 218 -8.14 -19.43 3.65
C SER A 218 -6.62 -19.59 3.74
N PHE A 219 -5.89 -18.59 4.27
CA PHE A 219 -4.43 -18.66 4.41
C PHE A 219 -4.03 -19.31 5.73
N VAL A 220 -2.90 -20.04 5.72
CA VAL A 220 -2.44 -20.82 6.88
C VAL A 220 -1.55 -20.05 7.83
N GLY A 221 -1.38 -18.74 7.66
CA GLY A 221 -0.58 -17.93 8.57
C GLY A 221 -0.68 -16.44 8.26
N GLY A 222 -0.44 -15.63 9.28
CA GLY A 222 -0.40 -14.19 9.13
C GLY A 222 -0.24 -13.44 10.45
N VAL A 223 -0.18 -12.12 10.32
CA VAL A 223 0.04 -11.17 11.42
C VAL A 223 -0.89 -9.99 11.24
N VAL A 224 -1.54 -9.58 12.33
CA VAL A 224 -2.21 -8.29 12.44
C VAL A 224 -1.60 -7.54 13.62
N ALA A 225 -0.99 -6.39 13.34
CA ALA A 225 -0.32 -5.56 14.32
C ALA A 225 -0.99 -4.19 14.41
N LYS A 226 -1.30 -3.76 15.62
CA LYS A 226 -1.88 -2.46 15.96
C LYS A 226 -1.01 -1.78 17.02
N PRO A 227 -1.19 -0.47 17.27
CA PRO A 227 -0.40 0.24 18.29
C PRO A 227 -0.51 -0.30 19.71
N VAL A 228 -1.57 -1.08 20.02
CA VAL A 228 -1.85 -1.58 21.38
C VAL A 228 -2.03 -3.09 21.46
N CYS A 229 -2.10 -3.81 20.34
CA CYS A 229 -2.19 -5.27 20.34
C CYS A 229 -1.56 -5.91 19.08
N PHE A 230 -1.23 -7.19 19.21
CA PHE A 230 -0.63 -8.02 18.19
C PHE A 230 -1.33 -9.37 18.15
N PHE A 231 -1.63 -9.84 16.95
CA PHE A 231 -2.22 -11.13 16.67
C PHE A 231 -1.43 -11.83 15.55
N ARG A 232 -0.97 -13.05 15.82
CA ARG A 232 -0.30 -13.90 14.83
C ARG A 232 -0.82 -15.32 14.91
N TRP A 233 -0.95 -15.96 13.76
CA TRP A 233 -1.20 -17.40 13.63
C TRP A 233 -0.32 -17.96 12.52
N ASP A 234 0.02 -19.25 12.64
CA ASP A 234 0.78 -19.97 11.62
C ASP A 234 0.51 -21.47 11.69
N GLY A 235 0.89 -22.23 10.67
CA GLY A 235 0.81 -23.69 10.64
C GLY A 235 2.03 -24.39 11.26
N TYR A 236 2.91 -23.66 11.93
CA TYR A 236 4.12 -24.17 12.59
C TYR A 236 4.47 -23.35 13.83
N ASP A 237 5.25 -23.96 14.74
CA ASP A 237 5.77 -23.28 15.94
C ASP A 237 6.72 -22.13 15.55
N TYR A 238 6.57 -21.00 16.21
CA TYR A 238 7.37 -19.79 15.98
C TYR A 238 7.67 -19.04 17.28
N LEU A 239 8.74 -18.26 17.30
CA LEU A 239 9.15 -17.38 18.41
C LEU A 239 9.47 -18.08 19.73
N GLY A 240 9.54 -19.43 19.77
CA GLY A 240 9.71 -20.18 21.02
C GLY A 240 8.54 -20.02 22.00
N ALA A 241 7.36 -19.60 21.49
CA ALA A 241 6.20 -19.25 22.32
C ALA A 241 5.36 -20.46 22.76
N PHE A 242 5.58 -21.64 22.15
CA PHE A 242 4.77 -22.85 22.33
C PHE A 242 5.52 -24.01 22.98
N GLY A 243 6.66 -23.73 23.65
CA GLY A 243 7.44 -24.71 24.39
C GLY A 243 6.70 -25.26 25.61
N ASN A 244 6.43 -26.58 25.61
CA ASN A 244 5.85 -27.40 26.70
C ASN A 244 4.32 -27.32 26.88
N THR A 245 3.53 -27.56 25.84
CA THR A 245 2.17 -28.08 26.00
C THR A 245 2.12 -29.58 25.71
N GLN A 246 2.78 -30.39 26.55
CA GLN A 246 2.41 -31.78 26.74
C GLN A 246 1.93 -31.94 28.19
N SER A 247 0.62 -31.79 28.35
CA SER A 247 -0.07 -32.26 29.55
C SER A 247 -0.24 -33.78 29.44
N SER A 248 0.60 -34.52 30.16
CA SER A 248 0.32 -35.90 30.59
C SER A 248 0.53 -35.98 32.09
N PRO A 249 -0.30 -36.74 32.81
CA PRO A 249 -0.33 -36.73 34.27
C PRO A 249 0.92 -37.41 34.89
N PRO A 250 1.21 -37.15 36.17
CA PRO A 250 2.46 -37.53 36.77
C PRO A 250 2.51 -39.05 37.06
N GLN A 251 3.54 -39.71 36.58
CA GLN A 251 3.94 -41.03 37.03
C GLN A 251 5.30 -40.93 37.68
N GLU A 252 5.28 -41.21 38.94
CA GLU A 252 6.39 -41.38 39.85
C GLU A 252 7.22 -42.60 39.41
N SER A 253 8.53 -42.44 39.21
CA SER A 253 9.47 -43.58 39.21
C SER A 253 10.93 -43.13 39.47
N GLN A 254 11.57 -43.91 40.27
CA GLN A 254 12.83 -43.87 40.96
C GLN A 254 14.09 -43.67 40.09
N PRO A 255 15.22 -43.27 40.68
CA PRO A 255 16.46 -42.96 39.99
C PRO A 255 17.30 -44.21 39.69
N MET A 256 17.82 -44.33 38.50
CA MET A 256 18.83 -45.29 38.10
C MET A 256 20.18 -44.60 37.84
N PRO A 257 21.31 -45.29 38.14
CA PRO A 257 22.64 -44.68 38.22
C PRO A 257 23.30 -44.44 36.85
N LEU A 258 24.09 -43.38 36.80
CA LEU A 258 24.87 -42.95 35.65
C LEU A 258 25.97 -43.96 35.27
N PRO A 259 26.22 -44.21 33.96
CA PRO A 259 27.44 -44.86 33.51
C PRO A 259 28.59 -43.86 33.35
N PRO A 260 29.88 -44.33 33.49
CA PRO A 260 31.04 -43.46 33.47
C PRO A 260 31.38 -42.91 32.06
N PRO A 261 32.07 -41.75 31.99
CA PRO A 261 32.36 -41.07 30.73
C PRO A 261 33.48 -41.78 29.92
N PRO A 262 33.41 -41.77 28.57
CA PRO A 262 34.51 -42.28 27.77
C PRO A 262 35.64 -41.25 27.66
N ASP A 263 36.87 -41.76 27.68
CA ASP A 263 38.12 -41.02 27.58
C ASP A 263 38.20 -40.17 26.31
N GLY A 264 38.29 -38.86 26.51
CA GLY A 264 38.48 -37.88 25.44
C GLY A 264 39.95 -37.73 25.04
N LYS A 265 40.32 -38.05 23.84
CA LYS A 265 41.59 -37.67 23.23
C LYS A 265 41.73 -36.15 23.20
N LYS A 266 42.69 -35.61 23.94
CA LYS A 266 43.05 -34.18 23.97
C LYS A 266 43.64 -33.78 22.59
N ILE A 267 42.95 -32.95 21.83
CA ILE A 267 43.48 -32.27 20.67
C ILE A 267 44.43 -31.18 21.15
N SER A 268 45.67 -31.13 20.56
CA SER A 268 46.67 -30.16 20.97
C SER A 268 46.22 -28.72 20.71
N THR A 269 46.50 -27.81 21.63
CA THR A 269 46.14 -26.40 21.59
C THR A 269 46.61 -25.70 20.30
N GLY A 270 47.72 -26.15 19.70
CA GLY A 270 48.21 -25.62 18.44
C GLY A 270 47.31 -25.93 17.23
N ALA A 271 46.66 -27.12 17.22
CA ALA A 271 45.72 -27.48 16.14
C ALA A 271 44.41 -26.65 16.20
N ILE A 272 43.95 -26.34 17.42
CA ILE A 272 42.75 -25.49 17.62
C ILE A 272 43.04 -24.05 17.18
N VAL A 273 44.20 -23.48 17.51
CA VAL A 273 44.62 -22.14 17.08
C VAL A 273 44.76 -22.08 15.56
N GLY A 274 45.34 -23.09 14.92
CA GLY A 274 45.45 -23.15 13.45
C GLY A 274 44.10 -23.18 12.73
N ILE A 275 43.14 -23.95 13.25
CA ILE A 275 41.78 -24.04 12.69
C ILE A 275 41.02 -22.71 12.89
N VAL A 276 41.14 -22.07 14.05
CA VAL A 276 40.47 -20.80 14.33
C VAL A 276 41.04 -19.68 13.47
N VAL A 277 42.36 -19.57 13.31
CA VAL A 277 43.01 -18.55 12.48
C VAL A 277 42.64 -18.75 11.00
N SER A 278 42.63 -19.98 10.49
CA SER A 278 42.24 -20.24 9.10
C SER A 278 40.76 -20.00 8.85
N ALA A 279 39.88 -20.28 9.83
CA ALA A 279 38.45 -19.98 9.73
C ALA A 279 38.19 -18.46 9.73
N VAL A 280 38.88 -17.71 10.60
CA VAL A 280 38.76 -16.24 10.67
C VAL A 280 39.29 -15.58 9.38
N THR A 281 40.43 -16.02 8.85
CA THR A 281 40.95 -15.48 7.58
C THR A 281 40.03 -15.81 6.40
N LEU A 282 39.41 -16.98 6.36
CA LEU A 282 38.45 -17.35 5.33
C LEU A 282 37.18 -16.47 5.40
N VAL A 283 36.67 -16.22 6.59
CA VAL A 283 35.52 -15.35 6.82
C VAL A 283 35.83 -13.90 6.42
N VAL A 284 37.02 -13.39 6.75
CA VAL A 284 37.45 -12.04 6.35
C VAL A 284 37.61 -11.94 4.81
N LEU A 285 38.16 -12.94 4.17
CA LEU A 285 38.30 -12.96 2.70
C LEU A 285 36.92 -13.07 2.02
N LEU A 286 35.99 -13.87 2.55
CA LEU A 286 34.62 -13.97 2.04
C LEU A 286 33.83 -12.67 2.25
N THR A 287 33.97 -12.02 3.41
CA THR A 287 33.30 -10.73 3.64
C THR A 287 33.87 -9.61 2.78
N LEU A 288 35.20 -9.55 2.59
CA LEU A 288 35.84 -8.64 1.65
C LEU A 288 35.42 -8.95 0.21
N GLY A 289 35.38 -10.22 -0.19
CA GLY A 289 34.87 -10.65 -1.48
C GLY A 289 33.40 -10.25 -1.72
N LEU A 290 32.55 -10.44 -0.71
CA LEU A 290 31.14 -10.03 -0.73
C LEU A 290 30.99 -8.51 -0.78
N VAL A 291 31.79 -7.76 -0.05
CA VAL A 291 31.78 -6.29 -0.08
C VAL A 291 32.25 -5.77 -1.44
N ILE A 292 33.32 -6.35 -2.00
CA ILE A 292 33.81 -6.00 -3.34
C ILE A 292 32.80 -6.42 -4.40
N TRP A 293 32.19 -7.61 -4.27
CA TRP A 293 31.13 -8.08 -5.17
C TRP A 293 29.88 -7.22 -5.07
N LYS A 294 29.45 -6.85 -3.86
CA LYS A 294 28.33 -5.94 -3.64
C LYS A 294 28.61 -4.52 -4.15
N ARG A 295 29.84 -4.02 -3.98
CA ARG A 295 30.27 -2.76 -4.61
C ARG A 295 30.34 -2.87 -6.13
N ARG A 296 30.80 -4.00 -6.69
CA ARG A 296 30.77 -4.25 -8.13
C ARG A 296 29.35 -4.50 -8.67
N GLN A 297 28.45 -5.11 -7.90
CA GLN A 297 27.03 -5.20 -8.26
C GLN A 297 26.34 -3.84 -8.19
N SER A 298 26.66 -3.00 -7.20
CA SER A 298 26.13 -1.62 -7.13
C SER A 298 26.61 -0.77 -8.32
N TYR A 299 27.76 -1.11 -8.91
CA TYR A 299 28.26 -0.52 -10.15
C TYR A 299 27.74 -1.23 -11.41
N LYS A 300 27.38 -2.54 -11.32
CA LYS A 300 26.87 -3.35 -12.45
C LYS A 300 25.36 -3.33 -12.61
N THR A 301 24.58 -2.87 -11.61
CA THR A 301 23.12 -2.64 -11.77
C THR A 301 22.82 -1.41 -12.64
N LEU A 302 23.84 -0.76 -13.19
CA LEU A 302 23.70 0.27 -14.22
C LEU A 302 24.11 -0.20 -15.63
N ASN A 303 24.47 -1.51 -15.81
CA ASN A 303 24.80 -2.03 -17.13
C ASN A 303 24.33 -3.48 -17.31
N PRO A 304 23.17 -3.75 -17.88
CA PRO A 304 22.89 -5.00 -18.55
C PRO A 304 23.37 -4.87 -20.00
N GLN A 305 24.50 -5.49 -20.32
CA GLN A 305 24.83 -5.80 -21.70
C GLN A 305 23.90 -6.92 -22.20
N THR A 306 22.99 -6.58 -23.07
CA THR A 306 22.56 -7.39 -24.20
C THR A 306 22.32 -6.42 -25.35
N ASP A 307 22.99 -6.72 -26.44
CA ASP A 307 22.88 -6.03 -27.74
C ASP A 307 21.40 -5.97 -28.15
N ASP A 308 20.88 -4.77 -28.23
CA ASP A 308 19.94 -4.22 -29.18
C ASP A 308 19.55 -2.81 -28.68
N ASP A 309 19.81 -1.80 -29.48
CA ASP A 309 19.42 -0.38 -29.41
C ASP A 309 18.78 0.13 -28.09
N MET A 310 19.52 0.12 -26.99
CA MET A 310 19.06 0.70 -25.72
C MET A 310 19.70 2.07 -25.51
N ILE A 311 18.86 3.10 -25.62
CA ILE A 311 19.15 4.44 -25.11
C ILE A 311 19.64 4.30 -23.67
N SER A 312 20.91 4.55 -23.41
CA SER A 312 21.46 4.48 -22.05
C SER A 312 20.80 5.59 -21.20
N PRO A 313 20.50 5.36 -19.90
CA PRO A 313 19.96 6.40 -19.03
C PRO A 313 20.81 7.68 -19.02
N GLN A 314 22.09 7.58 -19.30
CA GLN A 314 23.01 8.72 -19.40
C GLN A 314 22.74 9.61 -20.62
N SER A 315 22.16 9.07 -21.70
CA SER A 315 21.80 9.85 -22.90
C SER A 315 20.53 10.69 -22.71
N LEU A 316 19.77 10.46 -21.64
CA LEU A 316 18.55 11.20 -21.29
C LEU A 316 18.78 12.24 -20.18
N GLN A 317 20.01 12.38 -19.68
CA GLN A 317 20.31 13.33 -18.61
C GLN A 317 20.68 14.69 -19.17
N PHE A 318 19.92 15.71 -18.79
CA PHE A 318 20.22 17.13 -19.04
C PHE A 318 21.02 17.70 -17.88
N ASP A 319 21.92 18.63 -18.14
CA ASP A 319 22.54 19.46 -17.11
C ASP A 319 21.57 20.56 -16.63
N PHE A 320 21.73 20.98 -15.37
CA PHE A 320 20.85 21.96 -14.77
C PHE A 320 20.89 23.32 -15.48
N ALA A 321 22.07 23.76 -15.96
CA ALA A 321 22.23 25.05 -16.62
C ALA A 321 21.45 25.13 -17.93
N THR A 322 21.43 24.04 -18.70
CA THR A 322 20.62 23.94 -19.92
C THR A 322 19.13 24.08 -19.63
N ILE A 323 18.62 23.40 -18.60
CA ILE A 323 17.19 23.51 -18.22
C ILE A 323 16.86 24.88 -17.64
N GLU A 324 17.74 25.45 -16.81
CA GLU A 324 17.58 26.79 -16.25
C GLU A 324 17.50 27.85 -17.36
N ALA A 325 18.41 27.77 -18.34
CA ALA A 325 18.39 28.65 -19.52
C ALA A 325 17.14 28.44 -20.37
N ALA A 326 16.75 27.20 -20.67
CA ALA A 326 15.59 26.87 -21.47
C ALA A 326 14.28 27.40 -20.88
N THR A 327 14.19 27.53 -19.54
CA THR A 327 12.98 27.99 -18.82
C THR A 327 13.04 29.46 -18.40
N ASP A 328 14.05 30.20 -18.84
CA ASP A 328 14.33 31.58 -18.39
C ASP A 328 14.39 31.64 -16.85
N LYS A 329 15.27 30.82 -16.25
CA LYS A 329 15.46 30.67 -14.81
C LYS A 329 14.17 30.31 -14.05
N PHE A 330 13.35 29.45 -14.64
CA PHE A 330 12.03 29.07 -14.11
C PHE A 330 11.11 30.28 -13.89
N SER A 331 11.13 31.20 -14.86
CA SER A 331 10.33 32.43 -14.84
C SER A 331 8.85 32.12 -14.61
N SER A 332 8.19 32.93 -13.80
CA SER A 332 6.74 32.84 -13.57
C SER A 332 5.93 33.03 -14.87
N ASN A 333 6.47 33.75 -15.86
CA ASN A 333 5.83 33.94 -17.17
C ASN A 333 5.77 32.64 -17.98
N ASN A 334 6.69 31.72 -17.72
CA ASN A 334 6.76 30.41 -18.36
C ASN A 334 6.03 29.32 -17.56
N LYS A 335 5.41 29.64 -16.41
CA LYS A 335 4.72 28.67 -15.57
C LYS A 335 3.44 28.20 -16.25
N LEU A 336 3.39 26.89 -16.57
CA LEU A 336 2.23 26.22 -17.18
C LEU A 336 1.21 25.77 -16.12
N GLY A 337 1.69 25.39 -14.93
CA GLY A 337 0.83 24.91 -13.85
C GLY A 337 1.60 24.61 -12.58
N GLN A 338 0.83 24.34 -11.51
CA GLN A 338 1.34 23.91 -10.22
C GLN A 338 0.52 22.71 -9.76
N GLY A 339 1.21 21.63 -9.41
CA GLY A 339 0.61 20.43 -8.87
C GLY A 339 1.09 20.13 -7.45
N GLY A 340 0.53 19.10 -6.83
CA GLY A 340 0.94 18.62 -5.49
C GLY A 340 2.41 18.18 -5.42
N PHE A 341 3.03 17.96 -6.57
CA PHE A 341 4.38 17.39 -6.71
C PHE A 341 5.42 18.40 -7.20
N GLY A 342 5.02 19.59 -7.60
CA GLY A 342 5.92 20.63 -8.08
C GLY A 342 5.29 21.55 -9.12
N ASP A 343 6.14 22.43 -9.64
CA ASP A 343 5.76 23.40 -10.67
C ASP A 343 6.16 22.91 -12.06
N VAL A 344 5.32 23.21 -13.07
CA VAL A 344 5.60 22.88 -14.48
C VAL A 344 5.82 24.17 -15.25
N TYR A 345 6.91 24.23 -16.04
CA TYR A 345 7.30 25.38 -16.84
C TYR A 345 7.40 25.02 -18.32
N LYS A 346 7.03 25.94 -19.20
CA LYS A 346 7.37 25.88 -20.61
C LYS A 346 8.85 26.22 -20.76
N GLY A 347 9.53 25.55 -21.66
CA GLY A 347 10.92 25.85 -22.03
C GLY A 347 11.16 25.70 -23.51
N MET A 348 12.30 26.23 -23.97
CA MET A 348 12.80 26.09 -25.33
C MET A 348 14.27 25.67 -25.28
N LEU A 349 14.57 24.47 -25.81
CA LEU A 349 15.93 23.99 -25.92
C LEU A 349 16.71 24.73 -27.02
N PRO A 350 18.06 24.69 -27.02
CA PRO A 350 18.88 25.35 -28.04
C PRO A 350 18.61 24.89 -29.48
N ASN A 351 18.03 23.70 -29.67
CA ASN A 351 17.63 23.15 -30.96
C ASN A 351 16.18 23.50 -31.34
N GLU A 352 15.61 24.55 -30.74
CA GLU A 352 14.23 25.05 -30.96
C GLU A 352 13.13 24.03 -30.56
N THR A 353 13.46 23.00 -29.81
CA THR A 353 12.45 22.05 -29.30
C THR A 353 11.73 22.66 -28.11
N GLU A 354 10.40 22.81 -28.21
CA GLU A 354 9.55 23.20 -27.07
C GLU A 354 9.42 22.04 -26.09
N ILE A 355 9.62 22.35 -24.80
CA ILE A 355 9.59 21.39 -23.70
C ILE A 355 8.66 21.82 -22.58
N ALA A 356 8.16 20.84 -21.81
CA ALA A 356 7.53 21.05 -20.52
C ALA A 356 8.45 20.51 -19.40
N VAL A 357 8.79 21.35 -18.45
CA VAL A 357 9.75 21.07 -17.38
C VAL A 357 9.03 20.99 -16.06
N LYS A 358 8.91 19.77 -15.48
CA LYS A 358 8.32 19.51 -14.17
C LYS A 358 9.42 19.52 -13.12
N ARG A 359 9.49 20.60 -12.30
CA ARG A 359 10.44 20.76 -11.21
C ARG A 359 9.82 20.28 -9.91
N LEU A 360 10.29 19.16 -9.39
CA LEU A 360 9.71 18.52 -8.21
C LEU A 360 10.11 19.23 -6.92
N SER A 361 9.22 19.23 -5.93
CA SER A 361 9.47 19.83 -4.62
C SER A 361 10.66 19.17 -3.90
N ARG A 362 11.64 19.97 -3.44
CA ARG A 362 12.86 19.51 -2.77
C ARG A 362 12.56 18.76 -1.46
N ASN A 363 11.51 19.16 -0.74
CA ASN A 363 11.25 18.72 0.63
C ASN A 363 10.28 17.55 0.75
N SER A 364 9.76 17.00 -0.35
CA SER A 364 8.82 15.90 -0.29
C SER A 364 9.50 14.54 -0.54
N GLY A 365 9.43 13.64 0.44
CA GLY A 365 9.86 12.24 0.26
C GLY A 365 9.09 11.55 -0.87
N GLN A 366 7.87 11.98 -1.14
CA GLN A 366 7.02 11.52 -2.23
C GLN A 366 7.57 11.94 -3.60
N GLY A 367 8.07 13.17 -3.75
CA GLY A 367 8.67 13.65 -5.01
C GLY A 367 9.90 12.82 -5.44
N THR A 368 10.65 12.26 -4.50
CA THR A 368 11.77 11.35 -4.83
C THR A 368 11.29 10.02 -5.41
N GLN A 369 10.18 9.48 -4.90
CA GLN A 369 9.62 8.23 -5.40
C GLN A 369 8.96 8.44 -6.77
N GLU A 370 8.27 9.55 -6.97
CA GLU A 370 7.68 9.94 -8.25
C GLU A 370 8.73 10.13 -9.33
N PHE A 371 9.80 10.89 -9.02
CA PHE A 371 10.93 11.05 -9.93
C PHE A 371 11.49 9.70 -10.39
N LYS A 372 11.73 8.77 -9.44
CA LYS A 372 12.21 7.43 -9.76
C LYS A 372 11.24 6.66 -10.64
N ASN A 373 9.94 6.71 -10.32
CA ASN A 373 8.92 6.03 -11.10
C ASN A 373 8.88 6.56 -12.54
N GLU A 374 8.85 7.88 -12.71
CA GLU A 374 8.77 8.49 -14.03
C GLU A 374 10.02 8.22 -14.86
N VAL A 375 11.22 8.34 -14.30
CA VAL A 375 12.47 8.04 -15.02
C VAL A 375 12.56 6.56 -15.43
N VAL A 376 12.19 5.63 -14.53
CA VAL A 376 12.33 4.19 -14.80
C VAL A 376 11.25 3.66 -15.74
N ILE A 377 10.00 4.16 -15.60
CA ILE A 377 8.84 3.66 -16.34
C ILE A 377 8.70 4.42 -17.66
N VAL A 378 8.59 5.76 -17.62
CA VAL A 378 8.20 6.57 -18.78
C VAL A 378 9.30 6.68 -19.83
N ALA A 379 10.58 6.65 -19.42
CA ALA A 379 11.70 6.73 -20.36
C ALA A 379 11.70 5.60 -21.43
N LYS A 380 10.99 4.50 -21.17
CA LYS A 380 10.89 3.35 -22.08
C LYS A 380 9.58 3.33 -22.89
N LEU A 381 8.67 4.26 -22.63
CA LEU A 381 7.35 4.30 -23.26
C LEU A 381 7.37 5.23 -24.45
N GLN A 382 6.91 4.72 -25.59
CA GLN A 382 6.73 5.50 -26.81
C GLN A 382 5.37 5.13 -27.44
N HIS A 383 4.41 6.01 -27.29
CA HIS A 383 3.09 5.83 -27.89
C HIS A 383 2.45 7.19 -28.15
N LYS A 384 1.71 7.35 -29.27
CA LYS A 384 1.10 8.62 -29.68
C LYS A 384 0.12 9.21 -28.66
N ASN A 385 -0.53 8.36 -27.86
CA ASN A 385 -1.49 8.77 -26.82
C ASN A 385 -0.88 8.79 -25.42
N LEU A 386 0.45 8.84 -25.29
CA LEU A 386 1.19 9.07 -24.04
C LEU A 386 2.09 10.29 -24.19
N VAL A 387 2.27 11.06 -23.11
CA VAL A 387 3.26 12.15 -23.07
C VAL A 387 4.66 11.55 -23.01
N ARG A 388 5.53 12.00 -23.90
CA ARG A 388 6.90 11.51 -24.03
C ARG A 388 7.82 12.19 -23.02
N LEU A 389 8.55 11.42 -22.24
CA LEU A 389 9.69 11.91 -21.46
C LEU A 389 10.90 12.07 -22.38
N LEU A 390 11.44 13.27 -22.47
CA LEU A 390 12.62 13.61 -23.26
C LEU A 390 13.90 13.41 -22.45
N GLY A 391 13.83 13.59 -21.13
CA GLY A 391 14.94 13.37 -20.23
C GLY A 391 14.69 13.88 -18.82
N PHE A 392 15.75 13.93 -18.04
CA PHE A 392 15.70 14.38 -16.64
C PHE A 392 16.98 15.10 -16.22
N CYS A 393 16.89 15.90 -15.15
CA CYS A 393 18.06 16.44 -14.46
C CYS A 393 18.03 16.01 -12.99
N LEU A 394 19.15 15.51 -12.52
CA LEU A 394 19.39 15.16 -11.12
C LEU A 394 20.75 15.73 -10.71
N GLU A 395 20.76 16.98 -10.31
CA GLU A 395 21.96 17.68 -9.86
C GLU A 395 21.71 18.37 -8.53
N ARG A 396 22.68 18.29 -7.62
CA ARG A 396 22.58 18.86 -6.28
C ARG A 396 21.34 18.30 -5.56
N ASP A 397 20.34 19.13 -5.26
CA ASP A 397 19.07 18.71 -4.66
C ASP A 397 17.87 18.86 -5.62
N GLU A 398 18.16 19.17 -6.90
CA GLU A 398 17.13 19.35 -7.92
C GLU A 398 16.72 18.01 -8.56
N LYS A 399 15.43 17.84 -8.71
CA LYS A 399 14.80 16.70 -9.40
C LYS A 399 13.86 17.26 -10.45
N ILE A 400 14.28 17.17 -11.70
CA ILE A 400 13.57 17.80 -12.82
C ILE A 400 13.31 16.76 -13.88
N LEU A 401 12.07 16.72 -14.39
CA LEU A 401 11.64 15.88 -15.49
C LEU A 401 11.34 16.78 -16.71
N VAL A 402 11.80 16.36 -17.88
CA VAL A 402 11.68 17.11 -19.13
C VAL A 402 10.83 16.32 -20.10
N TYR A 403 9.69 16.87 -20.50
CA TYR A 403 8.73 16.25 -21.38
C TYR A 403 8.57 17.02 -22.70
N GLU A 404 7.99 16.37 -23.69
CA GLU A 404 7.46 17.10 -24.85
C GLU A 404 6.42 18.14 -24.41
N PHE A 405 6.41 19.30 -25.05
CA PHE A 405 5.39 20.31 -24.78
C PHE A 405 4.07 19.95 -25.50
N VAL A 406 2.96 19.95 -24.74
CA VAL A 406 1.62 19.67 -25.26
C VAL A 406 0.81 20.97 -25.16
N PRO A 407 0.38 21.58 -26.30
CA PRO A 407 -0.01 22.99 -26.34
C PRO A 407 -1.42 23.29 -25.79
N ASN A 408 -2.36 22.35 -25.86
CA ASN A 408 -3.77 22.64 -25.57
C ASN A 408 -4.20 22.36 -24.13
N LYS A 409 -3.27 22.31 -23.16
CA LYS A 409 -3.60 22.03 -21.76
C LYS A 409 -4.23 20.64 -21.56
N SER A 410 -4.93 20.45 -20.44
CA SER A 410 -5.58 19.20 -20.05
C SER A 410 -7.07 19.18 -20.40
N LEU A 411 -7.62 17.98 -20.50
CA LEU A 411 -9.03 17.75 -20.90
C LEU A 411 -10.02 18.41 -19.94
N ASP A 412 -9.74 18.49 -18.65
CA ASP A 412 -10.60 19.13 -17.65
C ASP A 412 -10.78 20.64 -17.94
N TYR A 413 -9.76 21.30 -18.49
CA TYR A 413 -9.85 22.70 -18.93
C TYR A 413 -10.93 22.92 -19.99
N PHE A 414 -11.10 21.99 -20.91
CA PHE A 414 -12.13 22.08 -21.95
C PHE A 414 -13.48 21.56 -21.44
N LEU A 415 -13.46 20.46 -20.70
CA LEU A 415 -14.67 19.72 -20.37
C LEU A 415 -15.53 20.40 -19.30
N PHE A 416 -14.89 21.08 -18.34
CA PHE A 416 -15.59 21.65 -17.18
C PHE A 416 -15.69 23.18 -17.20
N ASP A 417 -14.98 23.87 -18.07
CA ASP A 417 -15.14 25.32 -18.26
C ASP A 417 -16.32 25.62 -19.21
N PRO A 418 -17.38 26.29 -18.75
CA PRO A 418 -18.55 26.60 -19.58
C PRO A 418 -18.22 27.36 -20.89
N THR A 419 -17.14 28.16 -20.86
CA THR A 419 -16.74 28.97 -22.02
C THR A 419 -15.95 28.17 -23.06
N LYS A 420 -15.45 26.97 -22.70
CA LYS A 420 -14.60 26.12 -23.54
C LYS A 420 -15.30 24.87 -24.03
N LYS A 421 -16.37 24.44 -23.39
CA LYS A 421 -17.12 23.21 -23.70
C LYS A 421 -17.54 23.13 -25.18
N SER A 422 -17.89 24.24 -25.82
CA SER A 422 -18.27 24.30 -27.23
C SER A 422 -17.15 23.88 -28.19
N GLN A 423 -15.89 23.85 -27.72
CA GLN A 423 -14.75 23.37 -28.49
C GLN A 423 -14.65 21.84 -28.53
N LEU A 424 -15.42 21.14 -27.69
CA LEU A 424 -15.49 19.67 -27.62
C LEU A 424 -16.87 19.20 -28.11
N ASP A 425 -17.06 19.13 -29.40
CA ASP A 425 -18.19 18.44 -30.03
C ASP A 425 -18.13 16.92 -29.75
N TRP A 426 -19.18 16.18 -30.10
CA TRP A 426 -19.24 14.73 -29.85
C TRP A 426 -18.11 13.98 -30.56
N LYS A 427 -17.82 14.31 -31.81
CA LYS A 427 -16.77 13.65 -32.60
C LYS A 427 -15.40 13.74 -31.92
N ARG A 428 -15.06 14.92 -31.37
CA ARG A 428 -13.82 15.12 -30.63
C ARG A 428 -13.83 14.33 -29.33
N ARG A 429 -14.95 14.33 -28.57
CA ARG A 429 -15.10 13.55 -27.36
C ARG A 429 -14.92 12.04 -27.61
N TYR A 430 -15.54 11.53 -28.67
CA TYR A 430 -15.40 10.13 -29.04
C TYR A 430 -13.96 9.77 -29.45
N ASN A 431 -13.31 10.64 -30.24
CA ASN A 431 -11.89 10.46 -30.57
C ASN A 431 -10.97 10.49 -29.33
N ILE A 432 -11.28 11.35 -28.36
CA ILE A 432 -10.55 11.42 -27.09
C ILE A 432 -10.73 10.12 -26.29
N ILE A 433 -11.95 9.61 -26.14
CA ILE A 433 -12.22 8.31 -25.49
C ILE A 433 -11.42 7.20 -26.19
N GLY A 434 -11.47 7.14 -27.52
CA GLY A 434 -10.73 6.16 -28.32
C GLY A 434 -9.21 6.28 -28.18
N GLY A 435 -8.68 7.50 -28.05
CA GLY A 435 -7.25 7.74 -27.86
C GLY A 435 -6.77 7.33 -26.46
N ILE A 436 -7.54 7.66 -25.41
CA ILE A 436 -7.25 7.21 -24.03
C ILE A 436 -7.27 5.68 -23.95
N THR A 437 -8.27 5.05 -24.60
CA THR A 437 -8.37 3.58 -24.67
C THR A 437 -7.12 2.95 -25.27
N ARG A 438 -6.59 3.50 -26.39
CA ARG A 438 -5.36 3.02 -27.02
C ARG A 438 -4.13 3.23 -26.13
N GLY A 439 -4.04 4.37 -25.44
CA GLY A 439 -2.96 4.64 -24.50
C GLY A 439 -2.94 3.65 -23.32
N LEU A 440 -4.11 3.38 -22.72
CA LEU A 440 -4.23 2.39 -21.63
C LEU A 440 -4.02 0.96 -22.11
N LEU A 441 -4.50 0.61 -23.31
CA LEU A 441 -4.25 -0.71 -23.91
C LEU A 441 -2.75 -0.94 -24.07
N TYR A 442 -2.03 0.06 -24.58
CA TYR A 442 -0.57 -0.01 -24.71
C TYR A 442 0.11 -0.21 -23.34
N LEU A 443 -0.29 0.53 -22.30
CA LEU A 443 0.28 0.38 -20.95
C LEU A 443 0.02 -1.00 -20.34
N HIS A 444 -1.18 -1.56 -20.55
CA HIS A 444 -1.60 -2.81 -19.94
C HIS A 444 -1.11 -4.07 -20.66
N GLN A 445 -0.94 -4.03 -21.98
CA GLN A 445 -0.72 -5.23 -22.80
C GLN A 445 0.43 -5.12 -23.81
N ASP A 446 0.54 -3.96 -24.51
CA ASP A 446 1.46 -3.86 -25.63
C ASP A 446 2.86 -3.35 -25.21
N SER A 447 2.97 -2.79 -24.01
CA SER A 447 4.27 -2.39 -23.46
C SER A 447 5.06 -3.61 -22.96
N ARG A 448 6.37 -3.51 -22.93
CA ARG A 448 7.28 -4.59 -22.49
C ARG A 448 6.99 -5.08 -21.05
N LEU A 449 6.36 -4.25 -20.24
CA LEU A 449 5.96 -4.53 -18.86
C LEU A 449 4.52 -4.05 -18.69
N THR A 450 3.69 -4.79 -17.97
CA THR A 450 2.35 -4.33 -17.60
C THR A 450 2.47 -3.13 -16.64
N ILE A 451 1.96 -1.98 -17.07
CA ILE A 451 2.04 -0.73 -16.31
C ILE A 451 0.64 -0.31 -15.87
N ILE A 452 0.45 -0.12 -14.57
CA ILE A 452 -0.77 0.40 -13.97
C ILE A 452 -0.54 1.87 -13.64
N HIS A 453 -1.37 2.76 -14.17
CA HIS A 453 -1.21 4.21 -14.03
C HIS A 453 -1.62 4.73 -12.64
N ARG A 454 -2.76 4.25 -12.12
CA ARG A 454 -3.32 4.52 -10.79
C ARG A 454 -3.88 5.93 -10.54
N ASP A 455 -3.77 6.85 -11.51
CA ASP A 455 -4.33 8.22 -11.40
C ASP A 455 -4.91 8.72 -12.74
N ILE A 456 -5.73 7.89 -13.38
CA ILE A 456 -6.46 8.27 -14.60
C ILE A 456 -7.61 9.21 -14.25
N LYS A 457 -7.55 10.44 -14.79
CA LYS A 457 -8.55 11.51 -14.60
C LYS A 457 -8.42 12.58 -15.67
N ALA A 458 -9.42 13.44 -15.81
CA ALA A 458 -9.44 14.45 -16.88
C ALA A 458 -8.24 15.42 -16.86
N SER A 459 -7.71 15.78 -15.69
CA SER A 459 -6.54 16.68 -15.59
C SER A 459 -5.21 16.02 -15.98
N ASN A 460 -5.15 14.67 -16.04
CA ASN A 460 -3.99 13.92 -16.48
C ASN A 460 -4.06 13.49 -17.95
N ILE A 461 -5.06 13.97 -18.69
CA ILE A 461 -5.17 13.81 -20.15
C ILE A 461 -4.85 15.14 -20.79
N LEU A 462 -3.68 15.29 -21.39
CA LEU A 462 -3.30 16.46 -22.15
C LEU A 462 -3.80 16.36 -23.58
N ILE A 463 -4.08 17.52 -24.19
CA ILE A 463 -4.62 17.61 -25.54
C ILE A 463 -3.56 18.22 -26.47
N ASP A 464 -3.20 17.51 -27.55
CA ASP A 464 -2.23 18.00 -28.53
C ASP A 464 -2.85 19.03 -29.51
N ALA A 465 -2.03 19.54 -30.40
CA ALA A 465 -2.47 20.55 -31.40
C ALA A 465 -3.62 20.08 -32.28
N ASP A 466 -3.69 18.78 -32.55
CA ASP A 466 -4.71 18.14 -33.38
C ASP A 466 -5.93 17.65 -32.60
N MET A 467 -6.04 18.04 -31.32
CA MET A 467 -7.09 17.62 -30.38
C MET A 467 -7.05 16.13 -30.05
N ASN A 468 -5.89 15.46 -30.17
CA ASN A 468 -5.71 14.08 -29.69
C ASN A 468 -5.32 14.06 -28.21
N PRO A 469 -5.75 13.04 -27.45
CA PRO A 469 -5.40 12.90 -26.07
C PRO A 469 -4.03 12.25 -25.89
N LYS A 470 -3.28 12.72 -24.88
CA LYS A 470 -2.04 12.15 -24.39
C LYS A 470 -2.12 11.95 -22.87
N ILE A 471 -1.99 10.72 -22.39
CA ILE A 471 -1.97 10.40 -20.95
C ILE A 471 -0.65 10.89 -20.37
N ALA A 472 -0.73 11.61 -19.24
CA ALA A 472 0.38 12.24 -18.53
C ALA A 472 0.38 11.89 -17.04
N ASP A 473 1.46 12.25 -16.34
CA ASP A 473 1.64 12.13 -14.88
C ASP A 473 1.71 10.68 -14.36
N PHE A 474 2.82 10.03 -14.68
CA PHE A 474 3.11 8.64 -14.27
C PHE A 474 3.77 8.54 -12.88
N GLY A 475 3.79 9.59 -12.08
CA GLY A 475 4.42 9.61 -10.76
C GLY A 475 3.93 8.51 -9.81
N MET A 476 2.65 8.12 -9.97
CA MET A 476 2.03 7.03 -9.20
C MET A 476 2.06 5.66 -9.89
N ALA A 477 2.57 5.57 -11.11
CA ALA A 477 2.55 4.34 -11.90
C ALA A 477 3.33 3.20 -11.24
N ARG A 478 2.93 1.96 -11.53
CA ARG A 478 3.61 0.73 -11.11
C ARG A 478 3.76 -0.21 -12.29
N ASN A 479 4.92 -0.84 -12.36
CA ASN A 479 5.18 -1.90 -13.33
C ASN A 479 5.01 -3.26 -12.66
N PHE A 480 4.29 -4.16 -13.34
CA PHE A 480 4.12 -5.55 -12.94
C PHE A 480 5.07 -6.45 -13.71
N ARG A 481 5.46 -7.56 -13.09
CA ARG A 481 6.14 -8.66 -13.78
C ARG A 481 5.12 -9.43 -14.64
N VAL A 482 5.61 -10.17 -15.63
CA VAL A 482 4.77 -10.88 -16.61
C VAL A 482 3.77 -11.86 -15.96
N ASP A 483 4.09 -12.38 -14.78
CA ASP A 483 3.30 -13.34 -14.00
C ASP A 483 2.46 -12.69 -12.89
N GLN A 484 2.55 -11.36 -12.73
CA GLN A 484 1.84 -10.61 -11.69
C GLN A 484 0.59 -9.93 -12.27
N THR A 485 -0.59 -10.26 -11.72
CA THR A 485 -1.89 -9.70 -12.17
C THR A 485 -2.42 -8.61 -11.25
N GLU A 486 -2.00 -8.59 -9.98
CA GLU A 486 -2.44 -7.64 -8.95
C GLU A 486 -1.33 -7.42 -7.90
N ASP A 487 -1.41 -6.31 -7.18
CA ASP A 487 -0.51 -5.98 -6.08
C ASP A 487 -1.27 -5.19 -5.01
N ASN A 488 -0.71 -5.12 -3.81
CA ASN A 488 -1.27 -4.40 -2.68
C ASN A 488 -0.35 -3.25 -2.25
N THR A 489 -0.96 -2.14 -1.88
CA THR A 489 -0.23 -1.00 -1.31
C THR A 489 -0.70 -0.70 0.10
N GLY A 490 0.24 -0.50 1.01
CA GLY A 490 -0.05 -0.03 2.37
C GLY A 490 -0.48 1.44 2.43
N ARG A 491 -0.36 2.17 1.32
CA ARG A 491 -0.79 3.57 1.20
C ARG A 491 -1.59 3.75 -0.08
N VAL A 492 -2.88 4.03 0.07
CA VAL A 492 -3.76 4.40 -1.04
C VAL A 492 -3.42 5.82 -1.47
N VAL A 493 -3.09 5.99 -2.74
CA VAL A 493 -2.73 7.28 -3.38
C VAL A 493 -3.48 7.43 -4.70
N GLY A 494 -3.79 8.66 -5.08
CA GLY A 494 -4.56 8.96 -6.29
C GLY A 494 -5.68 9.94 -6.00
N THR A 495 -6.61 10.09 -6.92
CA THR A 495 -7.70 11.07 -6.85
C THR A 495 -8.99 10.40 -6.39
N PHE A 496 -9.48 10.80 -5.21
CA PHE A 496 -10.75 10.29 -4.69
C PHE A 496 -11.89 10.52 -5.70
N GLY A 497 -12.76 9.52 -5.86
CA GLY A 497 -13.85 9.54 -6.84
C GLY A 497 -13.52 8.84 -8.17
N TYR A 498 -12.23 8.62 -8.48
CA TYR A 498 -11.78 7.79 -9.60
C TYR A 498 -11.21 6.45 -9.15
N MET A 499 -10.98 6.31 -7.85
CA MET A 499 -10.45 5.07 -7.26
C MET A 499 -11.55 4.01 -7.15
N PRO A 500 -11.26 2.74 -7.54
CA PRO A 500 -12.22 1.66 -7.39
C PRO A 500 -12.34 1.19 -5.92
N PRO A 501 -13.44 0.48 -5.58
CA PRO A 501 -13.70 0.01 -4.22
C PRO A 501 -12.58 -0.82 -3.60
N GLU A 502 -12.06 -1.81 -4.33
CA GLU A 502 -10.99 -2.70 -3.87
C GLU A 502 -9.69 -1.94 -3.55
N TYR A 503 -9.43 -0.84 -4.26
CA TYR A 503 -8.26 -0.02 -4.01
C TYR A 503 -8.42 0.85 -2.77
N VAL A 504 -9.59 1.49 -2.61
CA VAL A 504 -9.88 2.35 -1.44
C VAL A 504 -9.95 1.53 -0.16
N THR A 505 -10.57 0.34 -0.20
CA THR A 505 -10.84 -0.46 0.99
C THR A 505 -9.69 -1.40 1.37
N HIS A 506 -8.96 -1.92 0.40
CA HIS A 506 -7.96 -2.96 0.61
C HIS A 506 -6.56 -2.59 0.09
N GLY A 507 -6.40 -1.44 -0.59
CA GLY A 507 -5.14 -1.07 -1.24
C GLY A 507 -4.80 -1.97 -2.44
N GLN A 508 -5.72 -2.83 -2.88
CA GLN A 508 -5.52 -3.77 -3.97
C GLN A 508 -5.66 -3.07 -5.31
N PHE A 509 -4.66 -3.18 -6.19
CA PHE A 509 -4.70 -2.56 -7.51
C PHE A 509 -4.22 -3.52 -8.61
N SER A 510 -4.79 -3.33 -9.79
CA SER A 510 -4.52 -4.11 -10.99
C SER A 510 -4.81 -3.27 -12.23
N THR A 511 -4.68 -3.84 -13.42
CA THR A 511 -5.17 -3.22 -14.67
C THR A 511 -6.64 -2.84 -14.59
N LYS A 512 -7.44 -3.58 -13.78
CA LYS A 512 -8.87 -3.30 -13.58
C LYS A 512 -9.14 -2.05 -12.73
N SER A 513 -8.14 -1.58 -11.99
CA SER A 513 -8.23 -0.30 -11.28
C SER A 513 -8.18 0.88 -12.24
N ASP A 514 -7.28 0.85 -13.24
CA ASP A 514 -7.27 1.86 -14.31
C ASP A 514 -8.52 1.81 -15.17
N VAL A 515 -9.07 0.60 -15.40
CA VAL A 515 -10.35 0.43 -16.12
C VAL A 515 -11.49 1.11 -15.39
N TYR A 516 -11.56 1.00 -14.06
CA TYR A 516 -12.57 1.71 -13.26
C TYR A 516 -12.44 3.23 -13.41
N SER A 517 -11.21 3.74 -13.23
CA SER A 517 -10.92 5.18 -13.38
C SER A 517 -11.25 5.68 -14.79
N PHE A 518 -10.95 4.88 -15.81
CA PHE A 518 -11.32 5.15 -17.21
C PHE A 518 -12.85 5.20 -17.39
N GLY A 519 -13.59 4.27 -16.77
CA GLY A 519 -15.05 4.27 -16.80
C GLY A 519 -15.65 5.57 -16.26
N VAL A 520 -15.17 6.03 -15.08
CA VAL A 520 -15.57 7.32 -14.50
C VAL A 520 -15.27 8.47 -15.47
N LEU A 521 -14.07 8.47 -16.05
CA LEU A 521 -13.66 9.50 -17.02
C LEU A 521 -14.52 9.51 -18.28
N VAL A 522 -14.89 8.35 -18.83
CA VAL A 522 -15.80 8.25 -19.98
C VAL A 522 -17.16 8.89 -19.65
N LEU A 523 -17.71 8.58 -18.47
CA LEU A 523 -18.99 9.17 -18.03
C LEU A 523 -18.89 10.70 -17.85
N GLU A 524 -17.76 11.23 -17.34
CA GLU A 524 -17.51 12.68 -17.28
C GLU A 524 -17.42 13.31 -18.68
N ILE A 525 -16.77 12.64 -19.63
CA ILE A 525 -16.66 13.12 -21.01
C ILE A 525 -18.04 13.22 -21.67
N VAL A 526 -18.92 12.25 -21.42
CA VAL A 526 -20.29 12.25 -21.96
C VAL A 526 -21.13 13.35 -21.32
N CYS A 527 -21.13 13.46 -19.99
CA CYS A 527 -22.01 14.41 -19.28
C CYS A 527 -21.45 15.83 -19.19
N GLY A 528 -20.16 16.04 -19.48
CA GLY A 528 -19.51 17.35 -19.37
C GLY A 528 -19.53 17.93 -17.95
N LYS A 529 -19.69 17.11 -16.91
CA LYS A 529 -19.69 17.51 -15.52
C LYS A 529 -18.69 16.69 -14.72
N LYS A 530 -18.06 17.34 -13.76
CA LYS A 530 -17.09 16.69 -12.87
C LYS A 530 -17.79 15.72 -11.93
N ASN A 531 -17.22 14.55 -11.70
CA ASN A 531 -17.76 13.54 -10.78
C ASN A 531 -18.08 14.14 -9.39
N SER A 532 -17.21 15.00 -8.85
CA SER A 532 -17.42 15.67 -7.57
C SER A 532 -18.61 16.62 -7.53
N SER A 533 -19.11 17.09 -8.66
CA SER A 533 -20.27 18.02 -8.72
C SER A 533 -21.59 17.32 -8.34
N PHE A 534 -21.67 16.00 -8.46
CA PHE A 534 -22.89 15.24 -8.17
C PHE A 534 -23.13 15.05 -6.68
N TYR A 535 -22.10 15.15 -5.83
CA TYR A 535 -22.28 15.14 -4.36
C TYR A 535 -23.09 16.32 -3.82
N GLN A 536 -23.19 17.42 -4.59
CA GLN A 536 -23.91 18.64 -4.21
C GLN A 536 -25.29 18.77 -4.85
N ILE A 537 -25.56 18.05 -5.93
CA ILE A 537 -26.78 18.24 -6.77
C ILE A 537 -27.90 17.30 -6.34
N ASP A 538 -27.57 16.15 -5.78
CA ASP A 538 -28.54 15.11 -5.44
C ASP A 538 -28.73 15.04 -3.92
N ASP A 539 -29.90 15.45 -3.44
CA ASP A 539 -30.32 15.34 -2.02
C ASP A 539 -30.26 13.89 -1.51
N SER A 540 -30.10 12.91 -2.40
CA SER A 540 -29.90 11.49 -2.11
C SER A 540 -28.43 11.09 -1.86
N GLY A 541 -27.47 12.04 -1.93
CA GLY A 541 -26.05 11.82 -1.62
C GLY A 541 -25.30 10.94 -2.61
N GLY A 542 -25.68 10.90 -3.88
CA GLY A 542 -25.08 10.08 -4.93
C GLY A 542 -23.90 10.75 -5.64
N ASN A 543 -23.00 9.93 -6.20
CA ASN A 543 -21.95 10.34 -7.13
C ASN A 543 -22.41 10.18 -8.60
N LEU A 544 -21.58 10.61 -9.55
CA LEU A 544 -21.85 10.45 -11.00
C LEU A 544 -22.22 9.00 -11.36
N VAL A 545 -21.48 8.03 -10.86
CA VAL A 545 -21.70 6.60 -11.16
C VAL A 545 -23.08 6.13 -10.68
N THR A 546 -23.48 6.55 -9.47
CA THR A 546 -24.83 6.29 -8.93
C THR A 546 -25.93 6.94 -9.77
N HIS A 547 -25.71 8.19 -10.21
CA HIS A 547 -26.64 8.91 -11.05
C HIS A 547 -26.84 8.24 -12.41
N VAL A 548 -25.74 7.87 -13.07
CA VAL A 548 -25.76 7.16 -14.36
C VAL A 548 -26.45 5.80 -14.25
N TRP A 549 -26.18 5.05 -13.15
CA TRP A 549 -26.83 3.77 -12.91
C TRP A 549 -28.35 3.89 -12.75
N ARG A 550 -28.85 4.96 -12.10
CA ARG A 550 -30.28 5.25 -12.02
C ARG A 550 -30.90 5.56 -13.37
N LEU A 551 -30.25 6.41 -14.17
CA LEU A 551 -30.72 6.72 -15.54
C LEU A 551 -30.76 5.46 -16.41
N TRP A 552 -29.75 4.61 -16.31
CA TRP A 552 -29.69 3.34 -17.03
C TRP A 552 -30.85 2.41 -16.69
N ASN A 553 -31.14 2.23 -15.40
CA ASN A 553 -32.26 1.37 -14.95
C ASN A 553 -33.65 1.96 -15.23
N ASN A 554 -33.73 3.25 -15.49
CA ASN A 554 -34.98 3.95 -15.86
C ASN A 554 -35.15 4.09 -17.38
N ASP A 555 -34.36 3.36 -18.18
CA ASP A 555 -34.35 3.42 -19.65
C ASP A 555 -34.17 4.85 -20.22
N SER A 556 -33.48 5.72 -19.49
CA SER A 556 -33.25 7.12 -19.88
C SER A 556 -31.75 7.50 -19.90
N PRO A 557 -30.84 6.71 -20.49
CA PRO A 557 -29.40 7.00 -20.48
C PRO A 557 -29.02 8.30 -21.18
N LEU A 558 -29.82 8.74 -22.17
CA LEU A 558 -29.56 9.97 -22.91
C LEU A 558 -29.78 11.26 -22.11
N ASP A 559 -30.45 11.19 -20.96
CA ASP A 559 -30.58 12.33 -20.04
C ASP A 559 -29.24 12.71 -19.38
N LEU A 560 -28.26 11.81 -19.46
CA LEU A 560 -26.90 12.08 -19.02
C LEU A 560 -26.15 13.10 -19.88
N ILE A 561 -26.52 13.25 -21.15
CA ILE A 561 -25.73 13.96 -22.15
C ILE A 561 -25.57 15.44 -21.81
N ASP A 562 -24.34 15.94 -21.99
CA ASP A 562 -24.02 17.37 -21.88
C ASP A 562 -24.96 18.18 -22.82
N PRO A 563 -25.74 19.13 -22.28
CA PRO A 563 -26.61 19.98 -23.13
C PRO A 563 -25.88 20.68 -24.27
N GLY A 564 -24.56 20.94 -24.12
CA GLY A 564 -23.76 21.62 -25.15
C GLY A 564 -23.50 20.81 -26.42
N ILE A 565 -23.78 19.49 -26.41
CA ILE A 565 -23.57 18.63 -27.60
C ILE A 565 -24.89 18.05 -28.16
N LYS A 566 -26.05 18.42 -27.58
CA LYS A 566 -27.36 17.80 -27.91
C LYS A 566 -27.79 17.93 -29.38
N GLU A 567 -27.20 18.84 -30.16
CA GLU A 567 -27.63 19.09 -31.54
C GLU A 567 -26.83 18.30 -32.61
N SER A 568 -25.73 17.63 -32.23
CA SER A 568 -24.82 17.00 -33.20
C SER A 568 -24.11 15.77 -32.65
N TYR A 569 -24.84 14.74 -32.24
CA TYR A 569 -24.23 13.49 -31.78
C TYR A 569 -24.91 12.25 -32.39
N ASP A 570 -24.14 11.18 -32.50
CA ASP A 570 -24.67 9.87 -32.87
C ASP A 570 -25.21 9.18 -31.58
N HIS A 571 -26.54 8.89 -31.59
CA HIS A 571 -27.23 8.30 -30.45
C HIS A 571 -26.65 6.95 -30.06
N ASP A 572 -26.33 6.11 -31.03
CA ASP A 572 -25.85 4.75 -30.78
C ASP A 572 -24.43 4.79 -30.22
N GLU A 573 -23.57 5.69 -30.72
CA GLU A 573 -22.22 5.89 -30.18
C GLU A 573 -22.27 6.38 -28.71
N VAL A 574 -23.17 7.34 -28.41
CA VAL A 574 -23.30 7.87 -27.04
C VAL A 574 -23.80 6.80 -26.07
N ILE A 575 -24.91 6.11 -26.42
CA ILE A 575 -25.44 5.03 -25.59
C ILE A 575 -24.38 3.96 -25.38
N ARG A 576 -23.64 3.63 -26.43
CA ARG A 576 -22.55 2.66 -26.36
C ARG A 576 -21.43 3.11 -25.43
N CYS A 577 -21.03 4.37 -25.46
CA CYS A 577 -20.03 4.93 -24.53
C CYS A 577 -20.54 4.91 -23.09
N ILE A 578 -21.80 5.26 -22.82
CA ILE A 578 -22.42 5.18 -21.49
C ILE A 578 -22.41 3.72 -21.01
N HIS A 579 -22.83 2.78 -21.85
CA HIS A 579 -22.85 1.36 -21.53
C HIS A 579 -21.43 0.84 -21.16
N ILE A 580 -20.42 1.14 -21.99
CA ILE A 580 -19.03 0.80 -21.73
C ILE A 580 -18.55 1.44 -20.41
N GLY A 581 -18.89 2.72 -20.16
CA GLY A 581 -18.58 3.38 -18.90
C GLY A 581 -19.14 2.64 -17.69
N ILE A 582 -20.40 2.20 -17.74
CA ILE A 582 -21.05 1.42 -16.68
C ILE A 582 -20.36 0.06 -16.49
N LEU A 583 -20.02 -0.65 -17.56
CA LEU A 583 -19.30 -1.92 -17.49
C LEU A 583 -17.92 -1.76 -16.82
N CYS A 584 -17.26 -0.64 -17.04
CA CYS A 584 -15.96 -0.35 -16.44
C CYS A 584 -16.03 -0.08 -14.93
N VAL A 585 -17.13 0.49 -14.42
CA VAL A 585 -17.29 0.89 -13.02
C VAL A 585 -18.00 -0.16 -12.15
N GLN A 586 -18.18 -1.38 -12.63
CA GLN A 586 -18.77 -2.49 -11.85
C GLN A 586 -17.97 -2.73 -10.56
N GLU A 587 -18.67 -3.16 -9.50
CA GLU A 587 -18.09 -3.37 -8.17
C GLU A 587 -16.94 -4.37 -8.19
N THR A 588 -17.18 -5.55 -8.77
CA THR A 588 -16.20 -6.64 -8.82
C THR A 588 -15.17 -6.41 -9.94
N PRO A 589 -13.86 -6.39 -9.66
CA PRO A 589 -12.83 -6.18 -10.70
C PRO A 589 -12.90 -7.19 -11.86
N ALA A 590 -13.22 -8.45 -11.56
CA ALA A 590 -13.33 -9.51 -12.57
C ALA A 590 -14.45 -9.26 -13.60
N ASP A 591 -15.51 -8.57 -13.21
CA ASP A 591 -16.66 -8.25 -14.08
C ASP A 591 -16.35 -7.08 -15.05
N ARG A 592 -15.36 -6.26 -14.75
CA ARG A 592 -14.92 -5.16 -15.62
C ARG A 592 -14.20 -5.72 -16.85
N PRO A 593 -14.49 -5.25 -18.06
CA PRO A 593 -13.79 -5.68 -19.27
C PRO A 593 -12.29 -5.32 -19.23
N ALA A 594 -11.45 -6.03 -20.00
CA ALA A 594 -10.06 -5.62 -20.23
C ALA A 594 -10.00 -4.48 -21.25
N MET A 595 -8.90 -3.69 -21.28
CA MET A 595 -8.76 -2.57 -22.23
C MET A 595 -8.82 -3.02 -23.70
N SER A 596 -8.32 -4.22 -24.03
CA SER A 596 -8.47 -4.81 -25.38
C SER A 596 -9.93 -5.09 -25.74
N THR A 597 -10.72 -5.57 -24.80
CA THR A 597 -12.16 -5.77 -25.00
C THR A 597 -12.89 -4.43 -25.17
N ILE A 598 -12.54 -3.42 -24.34
CA ILE A 598 -13.10 -2.06 -24.45
C ILE A 598 -12.77 -1.45 -25.81
N PHE A 599 -11.53 -1.61 -26.29
CA PHE A 599 -11.13 -1.15 -27.61
C PHE A 599 -11.98 -1.77 -28.71
N GLN A 600 -12.21 -3.08 -28.65
CA GLN A 600 -13.08 -3.78 -29.60
C GLN A 600 -14.54 -3.29 -29.51
N MET A 601 -15.05 -3.10 -28.29
CA MET A 601 -16.40 -2.58 -28.06
C MET A 601 -16.59 -1.17 -28.63
N LEU A 602 -15.58 -0.31 -28.58
CA LEU A 602 -15.63 1.04 -29.14
C LEU A 602 -15.50 1.06 -30.68
N THR A 603 -14.69 0.16 -31.25
CA THR A 603 -14.35 0.20 -32.69
C THR A 603 -15.24 -0.68 -33.55
N ASN A 604 -16.01 -1.59 -32.96
CA ASN A 604 -16.86 -2.53 -33.67
C ASN A 604 -18.30 -2.47 -33.15
N SER A 605 -19.19 -1.82 -33.90
CA SER A 605 -20.61 -1.64 -33.57
C SER A 605 -21.39 -2.97 -33.53
N TYR A 606 -20.92 -4.01 -34.21
CA TYR A 606 -21.61 -5.31 -34.25
C TYR A 606 -21.43 -6.15 -32.98
N ILE A 607 -20.48 -5.79 -32.11
CA ILE A 607 -20.29 -6.51 -30.83
C ILE A 607 -21.43 -6.16 -29.88
N THR A 608 -22.20 -7.18 -29.48
CA THR A 608 -23.19 -7.05 -28.41
C THR A 608 -22.49 -6.87 -27.07
N LEU A 609 -22.84 -5.82 -26.33
CA LEU A 609 -22.30 -5.55 -25.01
C LEU A 609 -23.01 -6.41 -23.95
N PRO A 610 -22.31 -6.92 -22.94
CA PRO A 610 -22.94 -7.68 -21.85
C PRO A 610 -23.85 -6.78 -21.01
N VAL A 611 -24.83 -7.37 -20.35
CA VAL A 611 -25.70 -6.64 -19.40
C VAL A 611 -24.88 -6.19 -18.19
N PRO A 612 -24.89 -4.89 -17.85
CA PRO A 612 -24.11 -4.38 -16.72
C PRO A 612 -24.64 -4.87 -15.38
N ARG A 613 -23.74 -5.06 -14.44
CA ARG A 613 -24.05 -5.32 -13.01
C ARG A 613 -23.96 -4.02 -12.22
N PRO A 614 -24.51 -3.99 -10.97
CA PRO A 614 -24.42 -2.79 -10.13
C PRO A 614 -22.99 -2.28 -9.99
N PRO A 615 -22.78 -0.95 -10.07
CA PRO A 615 -21.47 -0.34 -9.97
C PRO A 615 -20.98 -0.34 -8.52
N GLY A 616 -19.67 -0.23 -8.34
CA GLY A 616 -19.04 0.03 -7.06
C GLY A 616 -19.47 1.39 -6.49
N PHE A 617 -19.57 1.48 -5.16
CA PHE A 617 -20.07 2.68 -4.45
C PHE A 617 -21.52 3.08 -4.80
N PHE A 618 -22.37 2.13 -5.19
CA PHE A 618 -23.79 2.37 -5.36
C PHE A 618 -24.49 2.47 -4.00
N PHE A 619 -25.02 3.64 -3.66
CA PHE A 619 -25.82 3.87 -2.44
C PHE A 619 -27.29 3.60 -2.72
N ARG A 620 -27.81 2.48 -2.22
CA ARG A 620 -29.23 2.14 -2.31
C ARG A 620 -30.02 2.96 -1.29
N ASN A 621 -30.91 3.83 -1.74
CA ASN A 621 -31.81 4.59 -0.87
C ASN A 621 -32.80 3.61 -0.20
N ARG A 622 -32.86 3.58 1.12
CA ARG A 622 -33.69 2.67 1.91
C ARG A 622 -35.21 2.97 1.84
N GLN A 623 -35.64 3.97 1.05
CA GLN A 623 -37.03 4.46 1.07
C GLN A 623 -38.00 3.76 0.10
N ASN A 624 -37.56 2.80 -0.74
CA ASN A 624 -38.42 2.04 -1.63
C ASN A 624 -38.28 0.54 -1.38
N LEU A 625 -38.72 0.10 -0.20
CA LEU A 625 -39.11 -1.30 0.03
C LEU A 625 -40.64 -1.32 0.10
N ASP A 626 -41.29 -1.72 -0.98
CA ASP A 626 -42.66 -2.17 -0.96
C ASP A 626 -42.81 -3.30 0.06
N PRO A 627 -43.86 -3.25 0.93
CA PRO A 627 -44.08 -4.32 1.91
C PRO A 627 -44.80 -5.48 1.23
N LEU A 628 -44.08 -6.43 0.64
CA LEU A 628 -44.64 -7.73 0.28
C LEU A 628 -44.28 -8.77 1.35
N THR A 629 -45.29 -8.93 2.24
CA THR A 629 -45.72 -10.18 2.90
C THR A 629 -44.70 -11.27 3.19
N TYR A 630 -44.32 -11.41 4.47
CA TYR A 630 -44.37 -12.69 5.18
C TYR A 630 -44.73 -12.46 6.66
N GLY A 631 -45.73 -13.23 7.11
CA GLY A 631 -46.37 -13.07 8.39
C GLY A 631 -45.63 -13.63 9.60
N SER A 632 -46.03 -13.11 10.76
CA SER A 632 -46.03 -13.65 12.15
C SER A 632 -44.68 -14.14 12.72
N GLU A 633 -44.22 -13.76 13.90
CA GLU A 633 -44.79 -13.33 15.17
C GLU A 633 -43.76 -12.56 16.04
N PRO A 634 -44.13 -11.94 17.18
CA PRO A 634 -43.40 -10.84 17.79
C PRO A 634 -42.43 -11.28 18.90
N GLY A 635 -41.20 -10.80 18.82
CA GLY A 635 -40.25 -10.83 19.92
C GLY A 635 -39.80 -9.42 20.26
N GLN A 636 -40.10 -8.96 21.44
CA GLN A 636 -39.71 -7.68 22.03
C GLN A 636 -38.20 -7.49 22.02
N SER A 637 -37.71 -6.35 21.52
CA SER A 637 -36.45 -5.79 21.98
C SER A 637 -36.44 -4.28 21.89
N ASN A 638 -36.11 -3.68 23.03
CA ASN A 638 -36.04 -2.28 23.34
C ASN A 638 -35.12 -1.49 22.41
N SER A 639 -35.66 -0.46 21.80
CA SER A 639 -34.91 0.58 21.09
C SER A 639 -34.37 1.60 22.09
N MET A 640 -33.04 1.70 22.21
CA MET A 640 -32.40 2.90 22.76
C MET A 640 -32.01 3.82 21.59
N SER A 641 -32.73 4.93 21.50
CA SER A 641 -32.41 6.08 20.67
C SER A 641 -31.32 6.92 21.34
N VAL A 642 -30.19 7.13 20.64
CA VAL A 642 -29.17 8.11 21.03
C VAL A 642 -29.41 9.38 20.24
N PRO A 643 -29.48 10.56 20.86
CA PRO A 643 -29.75 11.82 20.17
C PRO A 643 -28.46 12.34 19.48
N TYR A 644 -28.61 12.72 18.24
CA TYR A 644 -27.61 13.43 17.45
C TYR A 644 -27.58 14.89 17.89
N SER A 645 -26.50 15.36 18.50
CA SER A 645 -26.28 16.80 18.73
C SER A 645 -25.59 17.40 17.49
N ARG A 646 -26.32 18.33 16.90
CA ARG A 646 -25.81 19.32 15.94
C ARG A 646 -25.08 20.38 16.76
N ASP A 647 -23.79 20.60 16.44
CA ASP A 647 -23.20 21.95 16.43
C ASP A 647 -21.72 21.90 16.12
N SER A 648 -21.40 22.77 15.23
CA SER A 648 -20.20 23.58 14.94
C SER A 648 -19.56 23.33 13.57
N GLU A 649 -19.90 24.29 12.72
CA GLU A 649 -19.19 24.62 11.48
C GLU A 649 -17.71 24.89 11.77
N SER A 650 -16.84 24.16 11.10
CA SER A 650 -15.50 24.63 10.79
C SER A 650 -15.27 24.50 9.29
N ASN A 651 -15.35 25.62 8.60
CA ASN A 651 -15.00 25.79 7.20
C ASN A 651 -13.50 25.46 7.01
N THR A 652 -13.20 24.26 6.55
CA THR A 652 -11.92 23.97 5.92
C THR A 652 -12.14 24.02 4.42
N ILE A 653 -11.73 25.12 3.80
CA ILE A 653 -11.65 25.26 2.35
C ILE A 653 -10.55 24.30 1.88
N VAL A 654 -10.95 23.12 1.41
CA VAL A 654 -10.07 22.24 0.64
C VAL A 654 -10.23 22.66 -0.81
N THR A 655 -9.28 23.45 -1.29
CA THR A 655 -9.15 23.71 -2.73
C THR A 655 -8.95 22.38 -3.46
N PRO A 656 -9.76 22.05 -4.48
CA PRO A 656 -9.58 20.85 -5.26
C PRO A 656 -8.25 20.90 -5.99
N ARG A 657 -7.44 19.92 -5.75
CA ARG A 657 -6.20 19.68 -6.50
C ARG A 657 -6.48 18.88 -7.75
#